data_d2d219697aa5fc869ffb86c431383fbe
#
_entry.id   d2d219697aa5fc869ffb86c431383fbe
#
_cell.length_a   1.000
_cell.length_b   1.000
_cell.length_c   1.000
_cell.angle_alpha   90.00
_cell.angle_beta   90.00
_cell.angle_gamma   90.00
#
_symmetry.space_group_name_H-M   'P 1'
#
loop_
_entity.id
_entity.type
_entity.pdbx_description
1 polymer ?
#
loop_
_entity_poly.entity_id
_entity_poly.type
_entity_poly.pdbx_seq_one_letter_code
_entity_poly.pdbx_strand_id
1 'polypeptide(L)'
;MEITLSNTLPPYPTFVEGIRRAPDRGFTLSPVQTATALKNALRYIPKELHETLAPEFMEELRTRGRIYGYRYRPQGDLKAKPIDAYKGNCIEGKAFQVMIDNNLCFDIALYPYELVTYGETGQVCQNWMQYRLIKQYLEVLTQDQTLVIESGHPLGLFRSKPDAPRVIITNAMMVGLYDNQKDWHVAMQMGVANYGQMTAGGWMYIGPQGIVHGTFNTLLNAGRMKLGIPQNGDLRGHLFISSGLGGMSGAQPKAAEMSGAASIIAEVDMSRIETRHRQGWVGHVTDSIPEAFSLAHEAMDGKKPISIAYHGNIVDLLEYAVDRNIHIDLLSDQTSCHAVYEGGYCPVGITFSERTSLLHENPQKFCGLVNESLARHFRAIKALVGRGTYFFDYGNSFMKAVYDAGVREIAKEEDDKNGFIFPSYVEDIMGPELFDYGYGPFRWVCLSGKHEDLIKTDHAAMECIDPNRRGQDLDNYNWIRDAEKNNLVVGTQARILYQDAVGRMKIALKFNEMVRNGEVGPIMLGRDHHDVSGTDSPFRETSNIKDGSNVMADMAVQCFAGNCARGMSLVALHNGGGVGIGKAINGGFGMVCDGSERVDEILRSAMLWDVMGGVARRSWARNRHAMETSEEFNRTHADGYHVTMPYVADDELVNKYV
;
A
#
# COMPACT_ATOMS: atom_id res chain seq x y z
N MET A 1 22.17 11.00 -27.34
CA MET A 1 21.15 10.04 -27.85
C MET A 1 19.80 10.68 -27.53
N GLU A 2 18.96 10.84 -28.53
CA GLU A 2 17.62 11.38 -28.32
C GLU A 2 16.74 10.27 -27.74
N ILE A 3 16.09 10.52 -26.61
CA ILE A 3 15.20 9.54 -25.94
C ILE A 3 13.79 9.88 -26.37
N THR A 4 13.31 9.14 -27.36
CA THR A 4 11.99 9.36 -27.98
C THR A 4 11.35 8.02 -28.32
N LEU A 5 10.03 8.02 -28.48
CA LEU A 5 9.34 6.86 -29.02
C LEU A 5 9.65 6.69 -30.52
N SER A 6 9.69 5.43 -30.96
CA SER A 6 9.96 5.10 -32.36
C SER A 6 8.90 5.68 -33.31
N ASN A 7 9.33 6.09 -34.51
CA ASN A 7 8.44 6.44 -35.63
C ASN A 7 7.69 5.22 -36.20
N THR A 8 8.09 4.01 -35.82
CA THR A 8 7.39 2.78 -36.22
C THR A 8 6.23 2.53 -35.28
N LEU A 9 5.01 2.50 -35.80
CA LEU A 9 3.81 2.23 -35.04
C LEU A 9 3.80 0.78 -34.55
N PRO A 10 3.75 0.51 -33.22
CA PRO A 10 3.64 -0.85 -32.73
C PRO A 10 2.31 -1.49 -33.14
N PRO A 11 2.22 -2.82 -33.26
CA PRO A 11 0.93 -3.49 -33.44
C PRO A 11 0.03 -3.25 -32.23
N TYR A 12 -1.28 -3.21 -32.47
CA TYR A 12 -2.24 -3.12 -31.35
C TYR A 12 -2.11 -4.36 -30.45
N PRO A 13 -2.13 -4.23 -29.12
CA PRO A 13 -1.88 -5.36 -28.23
C PRO A 13 -3.03 -6.37 -28.28
N THR A 14 -2.68 -7.65 -28.19
CA THR A 14 -3.66 -8.70 -27.93
C THR A 14 -3.91 -8.78 -26.43
N PHE A 15 -5.15 -8.66 -26.01
CA PHE A 15 -5.56 -8.85 -24.63
C PHE A 15 -5.71 -10.35 -24.33
N VAL A 16 -5.03 -10.82 -23.30
CA VAL A 16 -5.09 -12.23 -22.89
C VAL A 16 -6.40 -12.47 -22.16
N GLU A 17 -7.13 -13.49 -22.56
CA GLU A 17 -8.38 -13.89 -21.92
C GLU A 17 -8.15 -14.25 -20.45
N GLY A 18 -9.08 -13.89 -19.57
CA GLY A 18 -8.98 -14.13 -18.13
C GLY A 18 -8.11 -13.13 -17.36
N ILE A 19 -7.37 -12.25 -18.03
CA ILE A 19 -6.64 -11.16 -17.37
C ILE A 19 -7.58 -9.98 -17.14
N ARG A 20 -7.64 -9.54 -15.89
CA ARG A 20 -8.54 -8.47 -15.46
C ARG A 20 -8.26 -7.15 -16.16
N ARG A 21 -9.33 -6.43 -16.45
CA ARG A 21 -9.33 -5.10 -17.03
C ARG A 21 -9.99 -4.12 -16.05
N ALA A 22 -9.51 -2.89 -16.02
CA ALA A 22 -10.21 -1.84 -15.28
C ALA A 22 -11.63 -1.64 -15.84
N PRO A 23 -12.63 -1.35 -14.98
CA PRO A 23 -13.98 -1.05 -15.46
C PRO A 23 -13.96 0.15 -16.40
N ASP A 24 -14.88 0.13 -17.39
CA ASP A 24 -15.09 1.27 -18.25
C ASP A 24 -15.66 2.43 -17.43
N ARG A 25 -15.10 3.61 -17.62
CA ARG A 25 -15.50 4.82 -16.89
C ARG A 25 -15.89 5.89 -17.88
N GLY A 26 -17.03 6.55 -17.64
CA GLY A 26 -17.40 7.71 -18.40
C GLY A 26 -16.39 8.84 -18.24
N PHE A 27 -16.29 9.71 -19.25
CA PHE A 27 -15.47 10.90 -19.12
C PHE A 27 -16.37 12.16 -19.00
N THR A 28 -15.89 13.14 -18.23
CA THR A 28 -16.67 14.34 -17.86
C THR A 28 -16.01 15.65 -18.29
N LEU A 29 -15.01 15.55 -19.17
CA LEU A 29 -14.23 16.70 -19.64
C LEU A 29 -15.06 17.62 -20.53
N SER A 30 -14.89 18.93 -20.39
CA SER A 30 -15.36 19.92 -21.35
C SER A 30 -14.61 19.79 -22.69
N PRO A 31 -15.12 20.37 -23.79
CA PRO A 31 -14.42 20.34 -25.08
C PRO A 31 -12.98 20.88 -25.00
N VAL A 32 -12.73 21.91 -24.20
CA VAL A 32 -11.38 22.48 -24.00
C VAL A 32 -10.48 21.50 -23.26
N GLN A 33 -10.99 20.86 -22.20
CA GLN A 33 -10.26 19.85 -21.44
C GLN A 33 -9.99 18.60 -22.28
N THR A 34 -10.94 18.18 -23.11
CA THR A 34 -10.79 17.07 -24.05
C THR A 34 -9.66 17.34 -25.05
N ALA A 35 -9.63 18.54 -25.64
CA ALA A 35 -8.54 18.95 -26.52
C ALA A 35 -7.19 18.95 -25.78
N THR A 36 -7.16 19.36 -24.52
CA THR A 36 -5.96 19.32 -23.66
C THR A 36 -5.53 17.88 -23.41
N ALA A 37 -6.44 16.97 -23.06
CA ALA A 37 -6.15 15.55 -22.84
C ALA A 37 -5.51 14.91 -24.08
N LEU A 38 -6.06 15.17 -25.27
CA LEU A 38 -5.51 14.66 -26.52
C LEU A 38 -4.10 15.22 -26.80
N LYS A 39 -3.90 16.54 -26.63
CA LYS A 39 -2.57 17.16 -26.77
C LYS A 39 -1.55 16.55 -25.79
N ASN A 40 -1.96 16.31 -24.55
CA ASN A 40 -1.13 15.69 -23.53
C ASN A 40 -0.72 14.26 -23.86
N ALA A 41 -1.58 13.49 -24.53
CA ALA A 41 -1.23 12.15 -25.00
C ALA A 41 -0.32 12.21 -26.25
N LEU A 42 -0.63 13.09 -27.20
CA LEU A 42 0.13 13.22 -28.43
C LEU A 42 1.54 13.81 -28.23
N ARG A 43 1.81 14.50 -27.12
CA ARG A 43 3.16 15.07 -26.86
C ARG A 43 4.29 14.04 -26.74
N TYR A 44 3.96 12.77 -26.50
CA TYR A 44 4.94 11.67 -26.45
C TYR A 44 5.25 11.08 -27.81
N ILE A 45 4.41 11.39 -28.80
CA ILE A 45 4.35 10.69 -30.08
C ILE A 45 5.04 11.53 -31.14
N PRO A 46 5.89 10.94 -32.01
CA PRO A 46 6.39 11.61 -33.21
C PRO A 46 5.25 12.15 -34.06
N LYS A 47 5.42 13.37 -34.57
CA LYS A 47 4.35 14.15 -35.24
C LYS A 47 3.71 13.42 -36.40
N GLU A 48 4.46 12.60 -37.11
CA GLU A 48 4.03 11.79 -38.25
C GLU A 48 2.96 10.76 -37.90
N LEU A 49 2.88 10.37 -36.64
CA LEU A 49 1.90 9.38 -36.15
C LEU A 49 0.66 10.01 -35.53
N HIS A 50 0.59 11.34 -35.40
CA HIS A 50 -0.52 12.04 -34.74
C HIS A 50 -1.87 11.75 -35.39
N GLU A 51 -1.96 11.81 -36.74
CA GLU A 51 -3.22 11.57 -37.47
C GLU A 51 -3.73 10.13 -37.27
N THR A 52 -2.81 9.16 -37.13
CA THR A 52 -3.17 7.76 -36.92
C THR A 52 -3.62 7.49 -35.48
N LEU A 53 -2.96 8.11 -34.48
CA LEU A 53 -3.18 7.80 -33.07
C LEU A 53 -4.25 8.67 -32.40
N ALA A 54 -4.52 9.86 -32.92
CA ALA A 54 -5.55 10.74 -32.34
C ALA A 54 -6.94 10.08 -32.25
N PRO A 55 -7.45 9.37 -33.29
CA PRO A 55 -8.71 8.65 -33.18
C PRO A 55 -8.69 7.53 -32.13
N GLU A 56 -7.59 6.77 -32.02
CA GLU A 56 -7.44 5.70 -31.03
C GLU A 56 -7.46 6.27 -29.59
N PHE A 57 -6.71 7.33 -29.36
CA PHE A 57 -6.67 8.01 -28.05
C PHE A 57 -8.02 8.62 -27.67
N MET A 58 -8.75 9.15 -28.63
CA MET A 58 -10.11 9.65 -28.39
C MET A 58 -11.09 8.53 -28.05
N GLU A 59 -10.94 7.36 -28.67
CA GLU A 59 -11.76 6.20 -28.34
C GLU A 59 -11.43 5.67 -26.94
N GLU A 60 -10.15 5.57 -26.57
CA GLU A 60 -9.75 5.24 -25.20
C GLU A 60 -10.33 6.21 -24.19
N LEU A 61 -10.27 7.52 -24.46
CA LEU A 61 -10.82 8.54 -23.57
C LEU A 61 -12.33 8.40 -23.38
N ARG A 62 -13.08 8.12 -24.45
CA ARG A 62 -14.54 7.96 -24.39
C ARG A 62 -14.96 6.68 -23.67
N THR A 63 -14.27 5.57 -23.89
CA THR A 63 -14.64 4.25 -23.36
C THR A 63 -14.03 3.98 -21.98
N ARG A 64 -12.80 4.47 -21.73
CA ARG A 64 -12.05 4.20 -20.50
C ARG A 64 -11.99 5.37 -19.53
N GLY A 65 -12.47 6.55 -19.94
CA GLY A 65 -12.34 7.77 -19.15
C GLY A 65 -10.93 8.36 -19.08
N ARG A 66 -9.95 7.77 -19.81
CA ARG A 66 -8.58 8.25 -19.91
C ARG A 66 -7.83 7.59 -21.06
N ILE A 67 -6.67 8.17 -21.45
CA ILE A 67 -5.83 7.66 -22.52
C ILE A 67 -4.70 6.81 -21.93
N TYR A 68 -4.71 5.53 -22.19
CA TYR A 68 -3.67 4.58 -21.76
C TYR A 68 -2.60 4.36 -22.81
N GLY A 69 -2.89 4.61 -24.10
CA GLY A 69 -2.00 4.35 -25.22
C GLY A 69 -1.68 2.87 -25.37
N TYR A 70 -2.68 2.01 -25.37
CA TYR A 70 -2.56 0.54 -25.35
C TYR A 70 -1.62 0.02 -26.42
N ARG A 71 -1.54 0.65 -27.60
CA ARG A 71 -0.64 0.27 -28.68
C ARG A 71 0.82 0.24 -28.26
N TYR A 72 1.21 1.03 -27.26
CA TYR A 72 2.58 1.06 -26.74
C TYR A 72 2.85 0.03 -25.66
N ARG A 73 1.84 -0.71 -25.21
CA ARG A 73 2.04 -1.78 -24.24
C ARG A 73 2.88 -2.91 -24.85
N PRO A 74 3.91 -3.44 -24.15
CA PRO A 74 4.59 -4.67 -24.58
C PRO A 74 3.61 -5.84 -24.63
N GLN A 75 3.85 -6.77 -25.57
CA GLN A 75 3.05 -7.98 -25.68
C GLN A 75 3.31 -8.95 -24.51
N GLY A 76 2.30 -9.71 -24.14
CA GLY A 76 2.40 -10.75 -23.13
C GLY A 76 2.48 -10.24 -21.68
N ASP A 77 2.95 -11.10 -20.80
CA ASP A 77 3.12 -10.81 -19.36
C ASP A 77 4.46 -10.11 -19.10
N LEU A 78 4.44 -9.08 -18.27
CA LEU A 78 5.62 -8.28 -17.90
C LEU A 78 6.30 -8.86 -16.63
N LYS A 79 6.54 -10.17 -16.57
CA LYS A 79 7.22 -10.78 -15.44
C LYS A 79 8.60 -10.17 -15.20
N ALA A 80 8.89 -9.85 -13.95
CA ALA A 80 10.24 -9.47 -13.54
C ALA A 80 11.22 -10.60 -13.88
N LYS A 81 12.35 -10.22 -14.46
CA LYS A 81 13.46 -11.11 -14.81
C LYS A 81 14.64 -10.86 -13.85
N PRO A 82 15.61 -11.78 -13.78
CA PRO A 82 16.88 -11.49 -13.12
C PRO A 82 17.51 -10.20 -13.62
N ILE A 83 18.14 -9.44 -12.73
CA ILE A 83 18.70 -8.11 -13.03
C ILE A 83 19.63 -8.09 -14.23
N ASP A 84 20.37 -9.17 -14.47
CA ASP A 84 21.32 -9.29 -15.60
C ASP A 84 20.62 -9.37 -16.97
N ALA A 85 19.32 -9.65 -17.01
CA ALA A 85 18.53 -9.65 -18.23
C ALA A 85 18.11 -8.24 -18.68
N TYR A 86 18.33 -7.23 -17.83
CA TYR A 86 18.00 -5.83 -18.14
C TYR A 86 19.24 -5.06 -18.61
N LYS A 87 19.03 -4.19 -19.59
CA LYS A 87 20.06 -3.23 -20.04
C LYS A 87 20.07 -2.03 -19.10
N GLY A 88 21.24 -1.45 -18.89
CA GLY A 88 21.40 -0.23 -18.09
C GLY A 88 22.86 0.10 -17.87
N ASN A 89 23.19 1.40 -17.84
CA ASN A 89 24.54 1.90 -17.59
C ASN A 89 24.89 1.89 -16.09
N CYS A 90 23.89 1.83 -15.22
CA CYS A 90 24.08 1.69 -13.78
C CYS A 90 23.16 0.59 -13.22
N ILE A 91 23.54 0.06 -12.06
CA ILE A 91 22.82 -1.05 -11.42
C ILE A 91 21.41 -0.61 -10.98
N GLU A 92 21.26 0.61 -10.51
CA GLU A 92 19.98 1.16 -10.09
C GLU A 92 18.99 1.23 -11.25
N GLY A 93 19.42 1.65 -12.44
CA GLY A 93 18.57 1.67 -13.63
C GLY A 93 18.04 0.29 -14.00
N LYS A 94 18.85 -0.76 -13.86
CA LYS A 94 18.41 -2.16 -14.05
C LYS A 94 17.45 -2.59 -12.94
N ALA A 95 17.77 -2.30 -11.68
CA ALA A 95 16.97 -2.67 -10.53
C ALA A 95 15.56 -2.08 -10.56
N PHE A 96 15.42 -0.81 -10.93
CA PHE A 96 14.12 -0.17 -11.08
C PHE A 96 13.28 -0.78 -12.21
N GLN A 97 13.92 -1.23 -13.29
CA GLN A 97 13.23 -1.93 -14.36
C GLN A 97 12.68 -3.28 -13.89
N VAL A 98 13.41 -4.04 -13.05
CA VAL A 98 12.92 -5.26 -12.41
C VAL A 98 11.66 -4.96 -11.59
N MET A 99 11.69 -3.91 -10.78
CA MET A 99 10.58 -3.53 -9.89
C MET A 99 9.35 -3.04 -10.65
N ILE A 100 9.53 -2.25 -11.71
CA ILE A 100 8.43 -1.79 -12.58
C ILE A 100 7.72 -2.98 -13.23
N ASP A 101 8.48 -3.92 -13.78
CA ASP A 101 7.91 -5.09 -14.44
C ASP A 101 7.21 -6.01 -13.42
N ASN A 102 7.78 -6.18 -12.21
CA ASN A 102 7.12 -6.89 -11.12
C ASN A 102 5.75 -6.27 -10.76
N ASN A 103 5.68 -4.94 -10.67
CA ASN A 103 4.44 -4.23 -10.34
C ASN A 103 3.33 -4.39 -11.40
N LEU A 104 3.68 -4.77 -12.63
CA LEU A 104 2.78 -4.85 -13.78
C LEU A 104 2.55 -6.28 -14.27
N CYS A 105 3.14 -7.30 -13.64
CA CYS A 105 2.92 -8.69 -14.05
C CYS A 105 1.49 -9.16 -13.74
N PHE A 106 1.02 -10.13 -14.51
CA PHE A 106 -0.37 -10.61 -14.44
C PHE A 106 -0.75 -11.24 -13.10
N ASP A 107 0.22 -11.82 -12.39
CA ASP A 107 0.00 -12.44 -11.08
C ASP A 107 -0.09 -11.41 -9.94
N ILE A 108 0.38 -10.18 -10.15
CA ILE A 108 0.48 -9.12 -9.14
C ILE A 108 -0.51 -7.99 -9.39
N ALA A 109 -0.48 -7.42 -10.62
CA ALA A 109 -1.26 -6.24 -10.96
C ALA A 109 -2.77 -6.50 -10.95
N LEU A 110 -3.54 -5.60 -10.36
CA LEU A 110 -4.99 -5.67 -10.36
C LEU A 110 -5.56 -5.49 -11.77
N TYR A 111 -5.05 -4.47 -12.49
CA TYR A 111 -5.41 -4.18 -13.88
C TYR A 111 -4.13 -3.94 -14.70
N PRO A 112 -3.42 -5.01 -15.11
CA PRO A 112 -2.09 -4.88 -15.73
C PRO A 112 -2.10 -4.16 -17.07
N TYR A 113 -3.21 -4.14 -17.77
CA TYR A 113 -3.35 -3.40 -19.03
C TYR A 113 -3.53 -1.88 -18.80
N GLU A 114 -4.06 -1.50 -17.67
CA GLU A 114 -4.31 -0.11 -17.25
C GLU A 114 -3.24 0.40 -16.25
N LEU A 115 -2.10 -0.30 -16.14
CA LEU A 115 -0.94 0.03 -15.28
C LEU A 115 -1.29 0.14 -13.78
N VAL A 116 -2.41 -0.47 -13.36
CA VAL A 116 -2.87 -0.45 -11.97
C VAL A 116 -2.33 -1.66 -11.22
N THR A 117 -1.47 -1.41 -10.25
CA THR A 117 -0.91 -2.45 -9.39
C THR A 117 -1.95 -2.91 -8.35
N TYR A 118 -2.56 -1.99 -7.61
CA TYR A 118 -3.58 -2.30 -6.59
C TYR A 118 -4.50 -1.10 -6.30
N GLY A 119 -5.53 -1.30 -5.46
CA GLY A 119 -6.38 -0.24 -4.90
C GLY A 119 -7.24 0.48 -5.93
N GLU A 120 -7.68 -0.20 -6.98
CA GLU A 120 -8.52 0.30 -8.08
C GLU A 120 -7.85 1.36 -8.97
N THR A 121 -6.97 2.19 -8.43
CA THR A 121 -6.37 3.35 -9.13
C THR A 121 -4.87 3.53 -8.90
N GLY A 122 -4.23 2.74 -8.05
CA GLY A 122 -2.79 2.85 -7.74
C GLY A 122 -1.91 2.41 -8.92
N GLN A 123 -1.23 3.36 -9.55
CA GLN A 123 -0.54 3.17 -10.83
C GLN A 123 0.97 3.36 -10.75
N VAL A 124 1.68 2.57 -11.55
CA VAL A 124 3.12 2.72 -11.83
C VAL A 124 3.41 4.03 -12.57
N CYS A 125 2.61 4.33 -13.57
CA CYS A 125 2.54 5.57 -14.35
C CYS A 125 1.19 5.64 -15.06
N GLN A 126 0.89 6.73 -15.79
CA GLN A 126 -0.45 6.96 -16.32
C GLN A 126 -0.75 6.21 -17.61
N ASN A 127 0.25 5.99 -18.47
CA ASN A 127 0.06 5.43 -19.81
C ASN A 127 1.30 4.68 -20.31
N TRP A 128 1.14 3.90 -21.36
CA TRP A 128 2.21 3.05 -21.90
C TRP A 128 3.30 3.83 -22.65
N MET A 129 3.03 5.06 -23.08
CA MET A 129 4.07 5.95 -23.63
C MET A 129 5.06 6.34 -22.52
N GLN A 130 4.55 6.74 -21.35
CA GLN A 130 5.39 7.01 -20.17
C GLN A 130 6.20 5.79 -19.76
N TYR A 131 5.58 4.60 -19.68
CA TYR A 131 6.29 3.35 -19.38
C TYR A 131 7.48 3.13 -20.31
N ARG A 132 7.27 3.28 -21.62
CA ARG A 132 8.34 3.12 -22.63
C ARG A 132 9.49 4.11 -22.43
N LEU A 133 9.16 5.37 -22.23
CA LEU A 133 10.15 6.42 -22.01
C LEU A 133 10.91 6.23 -20.69
N ILE A 134 10.21 5.91 -19.59
CA ILE A 134 10.85 5.62 -18.31
C ILE A 134 11.85 4.47 -18.44
N LYS A 135 11.49 3.38 -19.11
CA LYS A 135 12.41 2.25 -19.36
C LYS A 135 13.65 2.70 -20.16
N GLN A 136 13.48 3.49 -21.22
CA GLN A 136 14.59 4.03 -22.00
C GLN A 136 15.51 4.94 -21.17
N TYR A 137 14.94 5.81 -20.34
CA TYR A 137 15.70 6.66 -19.42
C TYR A 137 16.49 5.82 -18.40
N LEU A 138 15.91 4.77 -17.86
CA LEU A 138 16.58 3.87 -16.91
C LEU A 138 17.72 3.07 -17.55
N GLU A 139 17.62 2.75 -18.86
CA GLU A 139 18.70 2.09 -19.61
C GLU A 139 19.92 2.99 -19.78
N VAL A 140 19.73 4.30 -19.98
CA VAL A 140 20.84 5.24 -20.25
C VAL A 140 21.30 6.02 -19.02
N LEU A 141 20.57 5.93 -17.90
CA LEU A 141 20.88 6.58 -16.63
C LEU A 141 22.28 6.23 -16.16
N THR A 142 23.05 7.24 -15.74
CA THR A 142 24.43 7.09 -15.22
C THR A 142 24.50 7.46 -13.73
N GLN A 143 25.64 7.20 -13.09
CA GLN A 143 25.86 7.46 -11.67
C GLN A 143 25.92 8.97 -11.31
N ASP A 144 26.09 9.84 -12.29
CA ASP A 144 26.12 11.30 -12.12
C ASP A 144 24.85 12.00 -12.62
N GLN A 145 23.76 11.23 -12.77
CA GLN A 145 22.45 11.74 -13.22
C GLN A 145 21.32 11.34 -12.26
N THR A 146 20.27 12.15 -12.27
CA THR A 146 18.98 11.85 -11.64
C THR A 146 17.87 11.94 -12.69
N LEU A 147 17.07 10.89 -12.79
CA LEU A 147 15.81 10.89 -13.52
C LEU A 147 14.71 11.53 -12.65
N VAL A 148 14.07 12.57 -13.17
CA VAL A 148 12.96 13.25 -12.49
C VAL A 148 11.64 12.87 -13.16
N ILE A 149 10.67 12.45 -12.33
CA ILE A 149 9.35 12.00 -12.76
C ILE A 149 8.27 12.74 -11.98
N GLU A 150 7.38 13.41 -12.67
CA GLU A 150 6.20 14.08 -12.09
C GLU A 150 4.92 13.43 -12.62
N SER A 151 4.12 12.85 -11.72
CA SER A 151 2.86 12.16 -12.09
C SER A 151 3.01 11.23 -13.29
N GLY A 152 4.08 10.42 -13.29
CA GLY A 152 4.41 9.49 -14.37
C GLY A 152 5.11 10.13 -15.58
N HIS A 153 5.20 11.45 -15.68
CA HIS A 153 5.92 12.15 -16.75
C HIS A 153 7.42 12.11 -16.51
N PRO A 154 8.23 11.42 -17.35
CA PRO A 154 9.68 11.49 -17.26
C PRO A 154 10.15 12.83 -17.84
N LEU A 155 10.47 13.78 -16.95
CA LEU A 155 10.88 15.13 -17.36
C LEU A 155 12.29 15.15 -17.95
N GLY A 156 13.15 14.20 -17.55
CA GLY A 156 14.50 14.08 -18.11
C GLY A 156 15.54 13.67 -17.09
N LEU A 157 16.77 13.54 -17.59
CA LEU A 157 17.97 13.27 -16.80
C LEU A 157 18.66 14.60 -16.48
N PHE A 158 18.93 14.81 -15.21
CA PHE A 158 19.61 16.01 -14.72
C PHE A 158 20.95 15.62 -14.08
N ARG A 159 21.98 16.45 -14.28
CA ARG A 159 23.27 16.22 -13.65
C ARG A 159 23.14 16.19 -12.14
N SER A 160 23.80 15.23 -11.52
CA SER A 160 23.71 14.96 -10.09
C SER A 160 25.06 14.52 -9.53
N LYS A 161 25.06 13.79 -8.43
CA LYS A 161 26.24 13.23 -7.76
C LYS A 161 26.01 11.75 -7.49
N PRO A 162 27.05 10.91 -7.33
CA PRO A 162 26.89 9.51 -6.94
C PRO A 162 26.11 9.30 -5.65
N ASP A 163 26.20 10.24 -4.71
CA ASP A 163 25.52 10.19 -3.40
C ASP A 163 24.11 10.82 -3.42
N ALA A 164 23.59 11.20 -4.58
CA ALA A 164 22.23 11.69 -4.73
C ALA A 164 21.31 10.59 -5.28
N PRO A 165 19.98 10.72 -5.17
CA PRO A 165 19.04 9.78 -5.76
C PRO A 165 19.23 9.65 -7.27
N ARG A 166 19.14 8.41 -7.76
CA ARG A 166 19.08 8.12 -9.21
C ARG A 166 17.71 8.42 -9.80
N VAL A 167 16.64 8.32 -8.97
CA VAL A 167 15.27 8.63 -9.39
C VAL A 167 14.56 9.42 -8.30
N ILE A 168 13.87 10.49 -8.71
CA ILE A 168 12.98 11.29 -7.86
C ILE A 168 11.57 11.24 -8.48
N ILE A 169 10.58 10.82 -7.70
CA ILE A 169 9.18 10.68 -8.14
C ILE A 169 8.27 11.51 -7.25
N THR A 170 7.38 12.29 -7.86
CA THR A 170 6.23 12.90 -7.18
C THR A 170 4.94 12.56 -7.93
N ASN A 171 3.88 12.23 -7.21
CA ASN A 171 2.60 11.87 -7.82
C ASN A 171 1.45 12.66 -7.22
N ALA A 172 0.66 13.32 -8.08
CA ALA A 172 -0.58 14.01 -7.73
C ALA A 172 -0.44 15.02 -6.56
N MET A 173 0.71 15.68 -6.43
CA MET A 173 0.95 16.71 -5.41
C MET A 173 0.18 17.98 -5.78
N MET A 174 -1.13 17.96 -5.54
CA MET A 174 -2.05 19.02 -5.94
C MET A 174 -1.94 20.24 -5.01
N VAL A 175 -2.09 21.44 -5.57
CA VAL A 175 -2.18 22.66 -4.79
C VAL A 175 -3.49 22.68 -4.02
N GLY A 176 -3.49 23.09 -2.76
CA GLY A 176 -4.57 22.91 -1.80
C GLY A 176 -5.98 23.28 -2.29
N LEU A 177 -6.14 24.33 -3.11
CA LEU A 177 -7.44 24.68 -3.70
C LEU A 177 -8.02 23.56 -4.59
N TYR A 178 -7.16 22.75 -5.20
CA TYR A 178 -7.51 21.68 -6.12
C TYR A 178 -7.29 20.29 -5.50
N ASP A 179 -6.86 20.22 -4.25
CA ASP A 179 -6.53 18.95 -3.56
C ASP A 179 -7.79 18.27 -3.04
N ASN A 180 -8.59 17.79 -3.98
CA ASN A 180 -9.82 17.06 -3.73
C ASN A 180 -10.09 16.04 -4.86
N GLN A 181 -10.92 15.05 -4.58
CA GLN A 181 -11.21 13.94 -5.49
C GLN A 181 -11.77 14.41 -6.84
N LYS A 182 -12.62 15.44 -6.84
CA LYS A 182 -13.28 15.94 -8.06
C LYS A 182 -12.27 16.58 -9.03
N ASP A 183 -11.44 17.47 -8.53
CA ASP A 183 -10.44 18.16 -9.36
C ASP A 183 -9.31 17.20 -9.78
N TRP A 184 -8.94 16.28 -8.89
CA TRP A 184 -8.02 15.20 -9.24
C TRP A 184 -8.56 14.33 -10.38
N HIS A 185 -9.85 13.98 -10.36
CA HIS A 185 -10.47 13.16 -11.41
C HIS A 185 -10.37 13.85 -12.79
N VAL A 186 -10.63 15.14 -12.86
CA VAL A 186 -10.45 15.93 -14.09
C VAL A 186 -8.97 15.95 -14.52
N ALA A 187 -8.05 16.19 -13.59
CA ALA A 187 -6.61 16.18 -13.87
C ALA A 187 -6.12 14.81 -14.36
N MET A 188 -6.62 13.73 -13.78
CA MET A 188 -6.34 12.35 -14.19
C MET A 188 -6.84 12.07 -15.62
N GLN A 189 -8.08 12.46 -15.94
CA GLN A 189 -8.62 12.29 -17.28
C GLN A 189 -7.85 13.10 -18.34
N MET A 190 -7.36 14.28 -17.98
CA MET A 190 -6.48 15.09 -18.85
C MET A 190 -5.06 14.54 -18.97
N GLY A 191 -4.70 13.46 -18.25
CA GLY A 191 -3.39 12.85 -18.29
C GLY A 191 -2.30 13.70 -17.62
N VAL A 192 -2.63 14.45 -16.55
CA VAL A 192 -1.66 15.28 -15.82
C VAL A 192 -1.45 14.84 -14.36
N ALA A 193 -2.32 14.04 -13.79
CA ALA A 193 -2.18 13.51 -12.44
C ALA A 193 -2.14 11.99 -12.41
N ASN A 194 -1.12 11.43 -11.76
CA ASN A 194 -0.99 10.00 -11.50
C ASN A 194 -1.34 9.69 -10.04
N TYR A 195 -2.27 8.77 -9.81
CA TYR A 195 -2.51 8.27 -8.46
C TYR A 195 -1.44 7.22 -8.12
N GLY A 196 -0.31 7.69 -7.62
CA GLY A 196 0.84 6.82 -7.33
C GLY A 196 0.56 5.76 -6.28
N GLN A 197 -0.35 6.01 -5.36
CA GLN A 197 -0.72 5.14 -4.24
C GLN A 197 0.46 4.32 -3.70
N MET A 198 1.29 4.96 -2.87
CA MET A 198 2.37 4.30 -2.12
C MET A 198 3.34 3.53 -3.03
N THR A 199 3.53 2.23 -2.77
CA THR A 199 4.50 1.38 -3.48
C THR A 199 4.14 1.07 -4.93
N ALA A 200 2.91 1.34 -5.38
CA ALA A 200 2.56 1.26 -6.80
C ALA A 200 3.32 2.34 -7.59
N GLY A 201 3.15 3.62 -7.22
CA GLY A 201 3.82 4.74 -7.87
C GLY A 201 5.29 4.93 -7.49
N GLY A 202 5.71 4.36 -6.37
CA GLY A 202 7.12 4.30 -5.94
C GLY A 202 7.85 3.04 -6.41
N TRP A 203 7.22 2.17 -7.17
CA TRP A 203 7.75 0.93 -7.75
C TRP A 203 8.33 -0.08 -6.76
N MET A 204 7.88 -0.04 -5.51
CA MET A 204 8.40 -0.90 -4.43
C MET A 204 7.41 -1.98 -3.98
N TYR A 205 6.36 -2.25 -4.74
CA TYR A 205 5.41 -3.31 -4.42
C TYR A 205 6.01 -4.70 -4.66
N ILE A 206 5.93 -5.55 -3.64
CA ILE A 206 6.50 -6.91 -3.66
C ILE A 206 5.43 -8.00 -3.71
N GLY A 207 4.22 -7.64 -4.14
CA GLY A 207 3.07 -8.52 -4.06
C GLY A 207 2.38 -8.46 -2.70
N PRO A 208 1.37 -9.31 -2.48
CA PRO A 208 0.50 -9.21 -1.30
C PRO A 208 1.15 -9.65 0.02
N GLN A 209 2.37 -10.22 0.03
CA GLN A 209 3.01 -10.63 1.29
C GLN A 209 3.29 -9.45 2.25
N GLY A 210 3.46 -8.24 1.72
CA GLY A 210 3.67 -7.05 2.56
C GLY A 210 2.50 -6.77 3.48
N ILE A 211 1.28 -6.86 2.93
CA ILE A 211 0.07 -6.67 3.71
C ILE A 211 -0.27 -7.90 4.57
N VAL A 212 0.19 -9.12 4.19
CA VAL A 212 0.05 -10.30 5.07
C VAL A 212 0.74 -10.04 6.39
N HIS A 213 1.97 -9.54 6.36
CA HIS A 213 2.72 -9.24 7.60
C HIS A 213 2.06 -8.13 8.42
N GLY A 214 1.61 -7.04 7.77
CA GLY A 214 0.86 -5.97 8.44
C GLY A 214 -0.41 -6.48 9.10
N THR A 215 -1.21 -7.29 8.39
CA THR A 215 -2.44 -7.87 8.92
C THR A 215 -2.16 -8.89 10.04
N PHE A 216 -1.13 -9.73 9.88
CA PHE A 216 -0.68 -10.66 10.92
C PHE A 216 -0.35 -9.94 12.24
N ASN A 217 0.49 -8.89 12.17
CA ASN A 217 0.81 -8.08 13.34
C ASN A 217 -0.43 -7.38 13.93
N THR A 218 -1.30 -6.84 13.08
CA THR A 218 -2.54 -6.18 13.54
C THR A 218 -3.43 -7.15 14.30
N LEU A 219 -3.66 -8.36 13.76
CA LEU A 219 -4.53 -9.36 14.39
C LEU A 219 -3.95 -9.88 15.69
N LEU A 220 -2.65 -10.21 15.75
CA LEU A 220 -2.00 -10.67 17.00
C LEU A 220 -2.07 -9.61 18.09
N ASN A 221 -1.76 -8.34 17.76
CA ASN A 221 -1.80 -7.27 18.75
C ASN A 221 -3.24 -6.90 19.16
N ALA A 222 -4.22 -6.94 18.24
CA ALA A 222 -5.63 -6.82 18.58
C ALA A 222 -6.07 -7.93 19.55
N GLY A 223 -5.66 -9.17 19.31
CA GLY A 223 -5.93 -10.30 20.20
C GLY A 223 -5.31 -10.11 21.60
N ARG A 224 -4.05 -9.65 21.66
CA ARG A 224 -3.37 -9.36 22.92
C ARG A 224 -4.07 -8.26 23.71
N MET A 225 -4.42 -7.18 23.05
CA MET A 225 -5.04 -5.99 23.69
C MET A 225 -6.50 -6.21 24.09
N LYS A 226 -7.28 -6.91 23.28
CA LYS A 226 -8.75 -6.98 23.43
C LYS A 226 -9.26 -8.34 23.90
N LEU A 227 -8.56 -9.43 23.60
CA LEU A 227 -8.95 -10.79 23.94
C LEU A 227 -8.06 -11.41 25.03
N GLY A 228 -7.06 -10.68 25.54
CA GLY A 228 -6.17 -11.14 26.61
C GLY A 228 -5.21 -12.27 26.20
N ILE A 229 -4.90 -12.41 24.92
CA ILE A 229 -3.97 -13.42 24.42
C ILE A 229 -2.55 -13.09 24.90
N PRO A 230 -1.77 -14.05 25.44
CA PRO A 230 -0.39 -13.80 25.85
C PRO A 230 0.53 -13.52 24.66
N GLN A 231 1.70 -12.90 24.89
CA GLN A 231 2.64 -12.49 23.83
C GLN A 231 3.05 -13.64 22.89
N ASN A 232 3.19 -14.84 23.41
CA ASN A 232 3.53 -16.04 22.64
C ASN A 232 2.30 -16.88 22.24
N GLY A 233 1.09 -16.36 22.46
CA GLY A 233 -0.17 -17.00 22.09
C GLY A 233 -0.60 -16.66 20.64
N ASP A 234 -1.67 -17.29 20.22
CA ASP A 234 -2.31 -17.12 18.93
C ASP A 234 -3.84 -16.98 19.05
N LEU A 235 -4.52 -16.80 17.92
CA LEU A 235 -5.97 -16.56 17.84
C LEU A 235 -6.81 -17.85 17.69
N ARG A 236 -6.30 -19.02 18.07
CA ARG A 236 -7.08 -20.26 18.00
C ARG A 236 -8.33 -20.20 18.88
N GLY A 237 -9.47 -20.52 18.28
CA GLY A 237 -10.77 -20.43 18.94
C GLY A 237 -11.43 -19.06 18.85
N HIS A 238 -10.87 -18.12 18.11
CA HIS A 238 -11.44 -16.80 17.87
C HIS A 238 -11.81 -16.58 16.41
N LEU A 239 -12.88 -15.79 16.18
CA LEU A 239 -13.43 -15.48 14.86
C LEU A 239 -13.03 -14.07 14.42
N PHE A 240 -12.41 -13.98 13.26
CA PHE A 240 -12.15 -12.74 12.52
C PHE A 240 -13.03 -12.65 11.27
N ILE A 241 -13.74 -11.54 11.10
CA ILE A 241 -14.51 -11.25 9.88
C ILE A 241 -14.01 -9.96 9.23
N SER A 242 -13.93 -9.96 7.91
CA SER A 242 -13.60 -8.77 7.11
C SER A 242 -14.10 -8.91 5.67
N SER A 243 -13.74 -7.95 4.82
CA SER A 243 -14.14 -7.94 3.41
C SER A 243 -13.00 -7.59 2.47
N GLY A 244 -13.15 -8.05 1.23
CA GLY A 244 -12.23 -7.80 0.13
C GLY A 244 -11.14 -8.86 -0.01
N LEU A 245 -10.89 -9.30 -1.26
CA LEU A 245 -9.83 -10.22 -1.67
C LEU A 245 -9.00 -9.69 -2.84
N GLY A 246 -8.96 -8.36 -2.98
CA GLY A 246 -8.18 -7.66 -4.01
C GLY A 246 -6.66 -7.73 -3.82
N GLY A 247 -5.95 -6.74 -4.36
CA GLY A 247 -4.48 -6.69 -4.29
C GLY A 247 -3.93 -6.63 -2.87
N MET A 248 -4.49 -5.75 -2.04
CA MET A 248 -4.11 -5.60 -0.63
C MET A 248 -4.97 -6.49 0.28
N SER A 249 -6.28 -6.38 0.19
CA SER A 249 -7.22 -7.11 1.05
C SER A 249 -7.14 -8.64 0.92
N GLY A 250 -6.66 -9.15 -0.20
CA GLY A 250 -6.45 -10.59 -0.42
C GLY A 250 -5.45 -11.25 0.53
N ALA A 251 -4.71 -10.46 1.29
CA ALA A 251 -3.80 -10.95 2.32
C ALA A 251 -4.50 -11.39 3.62
N GLN A 252 -5.71 -10.90 3.88
CA GLN A 252 -6.39 -11.07 5.15
C GLN A 252 -6.64 -12.55 5.54
N PRO A 253 -7.16 -13.43 4.66
CA PRO A 253 -7.41 -14.80 5.02
C PRO A 253 -6.12 -15.55 5.38
N LYS A 254 -5.02 -15.30 4.64
CA LYS A 254 -3.71 -15.89 4.92
C LYS A 254 -3.15 -15.42 6.25
N ALA A 255 -3.21 -14.12 6.51
CA ALA A 255 -2.74 -13.54 7.77
C ALA A 255 -3.54 -14.06 8.98
N ALA A 256 -4.87 -14.17 8.84
CA ALA A 256 -5.74 -14.71 9.88
C ALA A 256 -5.40 -16.17 10.20
N GLU A 257 -5.24 -17.01 9.17
CA GLU A 257 -4.85 -18.41 9.33
C GLU A 257 -3.48 -18.55 9.99
N MET A 258 -2.49 -17.74 9.56
CA MET A 258 -1.16 -17.72 10.20
C MET A 258 -1.20 -17.24 11.64
N SER A 259 -2.14 -16.37 11.99
CA SER A 259 -2.37 -15.92 13.37
C SER A 259 -3.14 -16.94 14.22
N GLY A 260 -3.61 -18.03 13.62
CA GLY A 260 -4.38 -19.08 14.30
C GLY A 260 -5.89 -18.85 14.28
N ALA A 261 -6.42 -17.78 13.70
CA ALA A 261 -7.85 -17.47 13.70
C ALA A 261 -8.68 -18.36 12.76
N ALA A 262 -9.95 -18.52 13.10
CA ALA A 262 -10.98 -18.81 12.11
C ALA A 262 -11.38 -17.50 11.44
N SER A 263 -11.46 -17.46 10.12
CA SER A 263 -11.80 -16.22 9.40
C SER A 263 -12.81 -16.41 8.28
N ILE A 264 -13.71 -15.42 8.13
CA ILE A 264 -14.63 -15.31 7.00
C ILE A 264 -14.37 -13.99 6.32
N ILE A 265 -13.98 -14.03 5.05
CA ILE A 265 -13.72 -12.82 4.25
C ILE A 265 -14.73 -12.76 3.11
N ALA A 266 -15.58 -11.72 3.11
CA ALA A 266 -16.57 -11.50 2.08
C ALA A 266 -15.93 -10.88 0.82
N GLU A 267 -16.26 -11.40 -0.35
CA GLU A 267 -15.83 -10.85 -1.65
C GLU A 267 -16.92 -11.03 -2.70
N VAL A 268 -17.22 -9.98 -3.44
CA VAL A 268 -18.28 -9.99 -4.46
C VAL A 268 -17.78 -10.40 -5.85
N ASP A 269 -16.48 -10.37 -6.08
CA ASP A 269 -15.83 -10.74 -7.35
C ASP A 269 -15.24 -12.14 -7.25
N MET A 270 -15.92 -13.13 -7.85
CA MET A 270 -15.48 -14.52 -7.86
C MET A 270 -14.05 -14.68 -8.41
N SER A 271 -13.64 -13.87 -9.37
CA SER A 271 -12.28 -13.96 -9.96
C SER A 271 -11.17 -13.65 -8.95
N ARG A 272 -11.46 -12.81 -7.96
CA ARG A 272 -10.54 -12.51 -6.84
C ARG A 272 -10.47 -13.70 -5.89
N ILE A 273 -11.61 -14.31 -5.56
CA ILE A 273 -11.69 -15.53 -4.74
C ILE A 273 -10.89 -16.66 -5.37
N GLU A 274 -11.13 -16.97 -6.64
CA GLU A 274 -10.41 -18.00 -7.39
C GLU A 274 -8.90 -17.77 -7.42
N THR A 275 -8.49 -16.50 -7.58
CA THR A 275 -7.07 -16.12 -7.57
C THR A 275 -6.43 -16.47 -6.22
N ARG A 276 -7.05 -16.08 -5.10
CA ARG A 276 -6.53 -16.35 -3.75
C ARG A 276 -6.60 -17.81 -3.37
N HIS A 277 -7.64 -18.51 -3.77
CA HIS A 277 -7.76 -19.95 -3.57
C HIS A 277 -6.68 -20.72 -4.33
N ARG A 278 -6.43 -20.41 -5.60
CA ARG A 278 -5.35 -21.00 -6.41
C ARG A 278 -3.95 -20.72 -5.83
N GLN A 279 -3.75 -19.58 -5.20
CA GLN A 279 -2.51 -19.21 -4.50
C GLN A 279 -2.36 -19.94 -3.15
N GLY A 280 -3.37 -20.68 -2.68
CA GLY A 280 -3.38 -21.31 -1.36
C GLY A 280 -3.50 -20.31 -0.20
N TRP A 281 -4.12 -19.17 -0.44
CA TRP A 281 -4.32 -18.10 0.54
C TRP A 281 -5.72 -18.09 1.15
N VAL A 282 -6.63 -18.80 0.52
CA VAL A 282 -7.98 -19.13 1.00
C VAL A 282 -8.16 -20.63 0.96
N GLY A 283 -8.53 -21.24 2.08
CA GLY A 283 -8.72 -22.68 2.20
C GLY A 283 -10.08 -23.16 1.70
N HIS A 284 -11.15 -22.42 2.00
CA HIS A 284 -12.53 -22.78 1.68
C HIS A 284 -13.25 -21.65 0.96
N VAL A 285 -14.18 -22.02 0.07
CA VAL A 285 -15.01 -21.07 -0.68
C VAL A 285 -16.47 -21.51 -0.57
N THR A 286 -17.37 -20.57 -0.23
CA THR A 286 -18.82 -20.82 -0.19
C THR A 286 -19.59 -19.56 -0.59
N ASP A 287 -20.80 -19.73 -1.12
CA ASP A 287 -21.80 -18.69 -1.35
C ASP A 287 -22.93 -18.71 -0.29
N SER A 288 -22.83 -19.61 0.68
CA SER A 288 -23.80 -19.82 1.76
C SER A 288 -23.32 -19.21 3.07
N ILE A 289 -24.01 -18.17 3.56
CA ILE A 289 -23.72 -17.55 4.87
C ILE A 289 -23.83 -18.58 6.01
N PRO A 290 -24.90 -19.40 6.11
CA PRO A 290 -24.99 -20.44 7.15
C PRO A 290 -23.81 -21.43 7.12
N GLU A 291 -23.37 -21.84 5.95
CA GLU A 291 -22.23 -22.74 5.79
C GLU A 291 -20.91 -22.07 6.24
N ALA A 292 -20.68 -20.81 5.85
CA ALA A 292 -19.49 -20.07 6.27
C ALA A 292 -19.37 -20.01 7.81
N PHE A 293 -20.45 -19.68 8.51
CA PHE A 293 -20.46 -19.67 9.98
C PHE A 293 -20.34 -21.07 10.58
N SER A 294 -20.96 -22.09 9.99
CA SER A 294 -20.85 -23.48 10.48
C SER A 294 -19.40 -23.96 10.42
N LEU A 295 -18.70 -23.75 9.28
CA LEU A 295 -17.29 -24.10 9.13
C LEU A 295 -16.39 -23.35 10.11
N ALA A 296 -16.66 -22.05 10.30
CA ALA A 296 -15.90 -21.24 11.23
C ALA A 296 -16.07 -21.71 12.69
N HIS A 297 -17.29 -21.98 13.13
CA HIS A 297 -17.57 -22.47 14.50
C HIS A 297 -16.95 -23.87 14.73
N GLU A 298 -17.05 -24.79 13.78
CA GLU A 298 -16.40 -26.11 13.89
C GLU A 298 -14.87 -25.97 14.07
N ALA A 299 -14.26 -25.05 13.31
CA ALA A 299 -12.83 -24.77 13.42
C ALA A 299 -12.46 -24.12 14.77
N MET A 300 -13.27 -23.17 15.26
CA MET A 300 -13.09 -22.55 16.58
C MET A 300 -13.15 -23.58 17.71
N ASP A 301 -14.16 -24.45 17.69
CA ASP A 301 -14.33 -25.52 18.69
C ASP A 301 -13.15 -26.50 18.66
N GLY A 302 -12.68 -26.83 17.46
CA GLY A 302 -11.49 -27.65 17.25
C GLY A 302 -10.15 -26.95 17.50
N LYS A 303 -10.16 -25.63 17.79
CA LYS A 303 -8.96 -24.78 17.90
C LYS A 303 -8.03 -24.90 16.67
N LYS A 304 -8.61 -24.94 15.50
CA LYS A 304 -7.88 -25.04 14.21
C LYS A 304 -8.04 -23.75 13.44
N PRO A 305 -6.97 -23.20 12.85
CA PRO A 305 -7.10 -22.08 11.94
C PRO A 305 -7.83 -22.49 10.67
N ILE A 306 -8.64 -21.60 10.13
CA ILE A 306 -9.34 -21.78 8.85
C ILE A 306 -9.51 -20.44 8.16
N SER A 307 -9.40 -20.41 6.84
CA SER A 307 -9.72 -19.26 6.02
C SER A 307 -10.85 -19.60 5.04
N ILE A 308 -11.95 -18.83 5.13
CA ILE A 308 -13.18 -19.00 4.36
C ILE A 308 -13.42 -17.74 3.53
N ALA A 309 -13.50 -17.87 2.22
CA ALA A 309 -14.03 -16.82 1.35
C ALA A 309 -15.54 -17.02 1.20
N TYR A 310 -16.30 -16.01 1.61
CA TYR A 310 -17.73 -15.94 1.33
C TYR A 310 -17.95 -15.14 0.05
N HIS A 311 -18.47 -15.79 -1.00
CA HIS A 311 -18.84 -15.11 -2.25
C HIS A 311 -20.15 -14.36 -2.07
N GLY A 312 -20.07 -13.11 -1.66
CA GLY A 312 -21.23 -12.26 -1.42
C GLY A 312 -20.86 -10.94 -0.77
N ASN A 313 -21.89 -10.15 -0.46
CA ASN A 313 -21.71 -8.84 0.16
C ASN A 313 -21.48 -8.96 1.66
N ILE A 314 -20.52 -8.20 2.17
CA ILE A 314 -20.20 -8.15 3.61
C ILE A 314 -21.41 -7.71 4.45
N VAL A 315 -22.23 -6.80 3.94
CA VAL A 315 -23.39 -6.30 4.68
C VAL A 315 -24.38 -7.41 4.97
N ASP A 316 -24.67 -8.28 3.97
CA ASP A 316 -25.57 -9.41 4.14
C ASP A 316 -25.03 -10.41 5.19
N LEU A 317 -23.69 -10.63 5.19
CA LEU A 317 -23.02 -11.47 6.18
C LEU A 317 -23.16 -10.91 7.60
N LEU A 318 -22.94 -9.60 7.78
CA LEU A 318 -23.01 -8.95 9.08
C LEU A 318 -24.45 -8.83 9.60
N GLU A 319 -25.41 -8.48 8.73
CA GLU A 319 -26.82 -8.45 9.08
C GLU A 319 -27.32 -9.85 9.52
N TYR A 320 -26.92 -10.92 8.83
CA TYR A 320 -27.19 -12.28 9.26
C TYR A 320 -26.62 -12.59 10.67
N ALA A 321 -25.39 -12.15 10.95
CA ALA A 321 -24.80 -12.32 12.27
C ALA A 321 -25.55 -11.55 13.36
N VAL A 322 -26.02 -10.33 13.06
CA VAL A 322 -26.87 -9.52 13.94
C VAL A 322 -28.18 -10.24 14.22
N ASP A 323 -28.87 -10.71 13.21
CA ASP A 323 -30.19 -11.35 13.31
C ASP A 323 -30.15 -12.68 14.05
N ARG A 324 -29.06 -13.44 13.91
CA ARG A 324 -28.85 -14.74 14.55
C ARG A 324 -28.11 -14.67 15.87
N ASN A 325 -27.76 -13.46 16.33
CA ASN A 325 -26.99 -13.22 17.54
C ASN A 325 -25.66 -13.99 17.59
N ILE A 326 -24.95 -14.05 16.44
CA ILE A 326 -23.65 -14.71 16.33
C ILE A 326 -22.59 -13.74 16.91
N HIS A 327 -21.72 -14.25 17.78
CA HIS A 327 -20.61 -13.49 18.32
C HIS A 327 -19.43 -13.49 17.33
N ILE A 328 -18.83 -12.32 17.16
CA ILE A 328 -17.62 -12.10 16.36
C ILE A 328 -16.59 -11.44 17.27
N ASP A 329 -15.39 -12.03 17.40
CA ASP A 329 -14.35 -11.48 18.28
C ASP A 329 -13.71 -10.22 17.67
N LEU A 330 -13.20 -10.33 16.43
CA LEU A 330 -12.53 -9.27 15.69
C LEU A 330 -13.25 -9.02 14.38
N LEU A 331 -13.52 -7.76 14.08
CA LEU A 331 -14.19 -7.32 12.86
C LEU A 331 -13.42 -6.16 12.22
N SER A 332 -13.25 -6.22 10.91
CA SER A 332 -12.64 -5.12 10.14
C SER A 332 -13.31 -4.97 8.78
N ASP A 333 -12.91 -3.96 8.02
CA ASP A 333 -13.28 -3.77 6.61
C ASP A 333 -12.07 -3.34 5.80
N GLN A 334 -11.85 -3.96 4.64
CA GLN A 334 -10.78 -3.60 3.72
C GLN A 334 -11.28 -3.45 2.28
N THR A 335 -12.54 -3.07 2.09
CA THR A 335 -13.03 -2.61 0.78
C THR A 335 -12.34 -1.31 0.37
N SER A 336 -12.26 -1.04 -0.94
CA SER A 336 -11.55 0.13 -1.46
C SER A 336 -12.38 1.42 -1.32
N CYS A 337 -12.74 1.79 -0.10
CA CYS A 337 -13.59 2.96 0.19
C CYS A 337 -12.93 4.32 -0.10
N HIS A 338 -11.61 4.35 -0.34
CA HIS A 338 -10.91 5.53 -0.86
C HIS A 338 -11.31 5.88 -2.30
N ALA A 339 -11.88 4.92 -3.04
CA ALA A 339 -12.41 5.05 -4.40
C ALA A 339 -13.86 4.53 -4.47
N VAL A 340 -14.66 4.84 -3.46
CA VAL A 340 -15.99 4.26 -3.20
C VAL A 340 -16.94 4.42 -4.38
N TYR A 341 -16.95 5.59 -5.02
CA TYR A 341 -17.80 5.90 -6.16
C TYR A 341 -17.17 5.58 -7.52
N GLU A 342 -15.94 5.09 -7.53
CA GLU A 342 -15.22 4.66 -8.72
C GLU A 342 -15.21 3.14 -8.92
N GLY A 343 -16.06 2.44 -8.18
CA GLY A 343 -16.20 0.99 -8.21
C GLY A 343 -15.47 0.27 -7.08
N GLY A 344 -14.91 0.99 -6.12
CA GLY A 344 -14.23 0.39 -4.96
C GLY A 344 -15.18 -0.26 -3.95
N TYR A 345 -16.48 0.05 -4.00
CA TYR A 345 -17.53 -0.55 -3.16
C TYR A 345 -18.64 -1.12 -4.04
N CYS A 346 -19.10 -2.34 -3.76
CA CYS A 346 -20.24 -2.95 -4.43
C CYS A 346 -21.49 -2.78 -3.57
N PRO A 347 -22.54 -2.11 -4.07
CA PRO A 347 -23.80 -1.97 -3.36
C PRO A 347 -24.47 -3.33 -3.07
N VAL A 348 -25.19 -3.38 -1.96
CA VAL A 348 -26.01 -4.55 -1.60
C VAL A 348 -27.14 -4.76 -2.61
N GLY A 349 -27.47 -6.02 -2.88
CA GLY A 349 -28.61 -6.40 -3.73
C GLY A 349 -28.31 -6.37 -5.22
N ILE A 350 -27.08 -6.11 -5.64
CA ILE A 350 -26.64 -6.23 -7.03
C ILE A 350 -25.36 -7.07 -7.12
N THR A 351 -25.20 -7.76 -8.24
CA THR A 351 -23.99 -8.54 -8.52
C THR A 351 -22.81 -7.63 -8.89
N PHE A 352 -21.60 -8.19 -8.84
CA PHE A 352 -20.38 -7.50 -9.28
C PHE A 352 -20.47 -7.04 -10.75
N SER A 353 -21.07 -7.85 -11.63
CA SER A 353 -21.27 -7.50 -13.04
C SER A 353 -22.26 -6.34 -13.21
N GLU A 354 -23.40 -6.40 -12.51
CA GLU A 354 -24.40 -5.32 -12.51
C GLU A 354 -23.83 -4.01 -11.96
N ARG A 355 -23.02 -4.09 -10.89
CA ARG A 355 -22.27 -2.94 -10.35
C ARG A 355 -21.42 -2.28 -11.42
N THR A 356 -20.66 -3.08 -12.18
CA THR A 356 -19.77 -2.58 -13.22
C THR A 356 -20.53 -1.89 -14.35
N SER A 357 -21.63 -2.50 -14.81
CA SER A 357 -22.53 -1.89 -15.81
C SER A 357 -23.16 -0.59 -15.29
N LEU A 358 -23.70 -0.62 -14.07
CA LEU A 358 -24.36 0.53 -13.47
C LEU A 358 -23.43 1.73 -13.25
N LEU A 359 -22.17 1.47 -12.87
CA LEU A 359 -21.14 2.50 -12.71
C LEU A 359 -20.92 3.27 -14.03
N HIS A 360 -20.97 2.58 -15.16
CA HIS A 360 -20.82 3.17 -16.48
C HIS A 360 -22.11 3.85 -16.96
N GLU A 361 -23.25 3.17 -16.86
CA GLU A 361 -24.54 3.58 -17.47
C GLU A 361 -25.26 4.66 -16.66
N ASN A 362 -25.18 4.57 -15.32
CA ASN A 362 -25.88 5.51 -14.43
C ASN A 362 -25.09 5.74 -13.11
N PRO A 363 -24.01 6.54 -13.16
CA PRO A 363 -23.18 6.81 -11.98
C PRO A 363 -23.95 7.41 -10.80
N GLN A 364 -25.00 8.22 -11.06
CA GLN A 364 -25.80 8.83 -9.99
C GLN A 364 -26.60 7.79 -9.20
N LYS A 365 -27.25 6.85 -9.91
CA LYS A 365 -27.95 5.73 -9.28
C LYS A 365 -26.97 4.84 -8.51
N PHE A 366 -25.80 4.58 -9.09
CA PHE A 366 -24.72 3.83 -8.43
C PHE A 366 -24.33 4.49 -7.09
N CYS A 367 -24.05 5.79 -7.08
CA CYS A 367 -23.71 6.53 -5.85
C CYS A 367 -24.82 6.45 -4.79
N GLY A 368 -26.10 6.54 -5.20
CA GLY A 368 -27.23 6.40 -4.27
C GLY A 368 -27.25 5.03 -3.58
N LEU A 369 -27.10 3.95 -4.36
CA LEU A 369 -27.07 2.58 -3.81
C LEU A 369 -25.84 2.34 -2.92
N VAL A 370 -24.69 2.92 -3.24
CA VAL A 370 -23.49 2.87 -2.39
C VAL A 370 -23.78 3.53 -1.05
N ASN A 371 -24.35 4.72 -1.03
CA ASN A 371 -24.66 5.45 0.21
C ASN A 371 -25.62 4.67 1.12
N GLU A 372 -26.68 4.08 0.55
CA GLU A 372 -27.61 3.21 1.29
C GLU A 372 -26.90 2.00 1.89
N SER A 373 -26.02 1.37 1.12
CA SER A 373 -25.27 0.19 1.54
C SER A 373 -24.26 0.52 2.64
N LEU A 374 -23.55 1.64 2.54
CA LEU A 374 -22.64 2.12 3.59
C LEU A 374 -23.39 2.39 4.90
N ALA A 375 -24.58 2.97 4.83
CA ALA A 375 -25.40 3.21 6.01
C ALA A 375 -25.87 1.89 6.67
N ARG A 376 -26.23 0.86 5.88
CA ARG A 376 -26.57 -0.49 6.39
C ARG A 376 -25.34 -1.14 7.02
N HIS A 377 -24.19 -1.09 6.34
CA HIS A 377 -22.92 -1.64 6.82
C HIS A 377 -22.55 -1.06 8.19
N PHE A 378 -22.59 0.26 8.31
CA PHE A 378 -22.34 0.94 9.59
C PHE A 378 -23.30 0.48 10.70
N ARG A 379 -24.61 0.38 10.43
CA ARG A 379 -25.59 -0.07 11.44
C ARG A 379 -25.33 -1.49 11.91
N ALA A 380 -24.95 -2.40 10.99
CA ALA A 380 -24.59 -3.78 11.36
C ALA A 380 -23.33 -3.81 12.24
N ILE A 381 -22.28 -3.07 11.90
CA ILE A 381 -21.07 -2.95 12.72
C ILE A 381 -21.41 -2.38 14.09
N LYS A 382 -22.17 -1.30 14.16
CA LYS A 382 -22.56 -0.66 15.42
C LYS A 382 -23.33 -1.62 16.34
N ALA A 383 -24.21 -2.43 15.77
CA ALA A 383 -24.96 -3.44 16.53
C ALA A 383 -24.03 -4.54 17.09
N LEU A 384 -23.08 -5.02 16.29
CA LEU A 384 -22.10 -6.04 16.70
C LEU A 384 -21.16 -5.50 17.78
N VAL A 385 -20.63 -4.28 17.61
CA VAL A 385 -19.78 -3.61 18.61
C VAL A 385 -20.54 -3.43 19.94
N GLY A 386 -21.83 -3.08 19.89
CA GLY A 386 -22.69 -3.01 21.08
C GLY A 386 -22.86 -4.35 21.81
N ARG A 387 -22.48 -5.48 21.17
CA ARG A 387 -22.50 -6.85 21.75
C ARG A 387 -21.11 -7.38 22.11
N GLY A 388 -20.07 -6.52 22.04
CA GLY A 388 -18.71 -6.89 22.46
C GLY A 388 -17.74 -7.23 21.32
N THR A 389 -18.15 -7.16 20.04
CA THR A 389 -17.23 -7.27 18.91
C THR A 389 -16.25 -6.10 18.92
N TYR A 390 -14.95 -6.37 18.75
CA TYR A 390 -13.97 -5.31 18.52
C TYR A 390 -13.84 -5.03 17.02
N PHE A 391 -14.27 -3.82 16.62
CA PHE A 391 -14.12 -3.33 15.24
C PHE A 391 -12.99 -2.31 15.13
N PHE A 392 -12.20 -2.42 14.08
CA PHE A 392 -11.21 -1.43 13.65
C PHE A 392 -11.26 -1.24 12.13
N ASP A 393 -11.24 0.00 11.66
CA ASP A 393 -11.10 0.31 10.22
C ASP A 393 -9.67 -0.02 9.76
N TYR A 394 -9.54 -0.84 8.72
CA TYR A 394 -8.23 -1.23 8.19
C TYR A 394 -7.58 -0.14 7.30
N GLY A 395 -8.11 1.07 7.28
CA GLY A 395 -7.46 2.23 6.70
C GLY A 395 -7.69 2.44 5.20
N ASN A 396 -8.79 1.95 4.66
CA ASN A 396 -9.24 2.22 3.30
C ASN A 396 -10.35 3.27 3.23
N SER A 397 -10.46 4.11 4.25
CA SER A 397 -11.43 5.21 4.35
C SER A 397 -12.90 4.79 4.52
N PHE A 398 -13.18 3.62 5.08
CA PHE A 398 -14.56 3.18 5.35
C PHE A 398 -15.32 4.21 6.19
N MET A 399 -14.78 4.63 7.34
CA MET A 399 -15.45 5.57 8.23
C MET A 399 -15.73 6.93 7.57
N LYS A 400 -14.74 7.43 6.80
CA LYS A 400 -14.92 8.68 6.03
C LYS A 400 -15.97 8.53 4.94
N ALA A 401 -16.01 7.39 4.25
CA ALA A 401 -17.02 7.11 3.23
C ALA A 401 -18.43 7.02 3.83
N VAL A 402 -18.59 6.40 4.98
CA VAL A 402 -19.86 6.37 5.73
C VAL A 402 -20.31 7.78 6.13
N TYR A 403 -19.38 8.61 6.63
CA TYR A 403 -19.67 10.01 6.94
C TYR A 403 -20.11 10.80 5.70
N ASP A 404 -19.40 10.66 4.59
CA ASP A 404 -19.71 11.33 3.33
C ASP A 404 -21.03 10.84 2.71
N ALA A 405 -21.41 9.59 2.98
CA ALA A 405 -22.73 9.04 2.63
C ALA A 405 -23.89 9.62 3.47
N GLY A 406 -23.60 10.52 4.42
CA GLY A 406 -24.60 11.23 5.22
C GLY A 406 -24.83 10.66 6.62
N VAL A 407 -24.13 9.60 7.04
CA VAL A 407 -24.23 9.01 8.38
C VAL A 407 -23.33 9.77 9.34
N ARG A 408 -23.80 10.91 9.84
CA ARG A 408 -22.99 11.82 10.69
C ARG A 408 -22.64 11.23 12.06
N GLU A 409 -23.46 10.34 12.61
CA GLU A 409 -23.24 9.70 13.90
C GLU A 409 -21.98 8.81 13.98
N ILE A 410 -21.31 8.55 12.87
CA ILE A 410 -20.01 7.86 12.86
C ILE A 410 -18.87 8.78 13.36
N ALA A 411 -19.02 10.09 13.26
CA ALA A 411 -18.06 11.06 13.78
C ALA A 411 -18.25 11.24 15.31
N LYS A 412 -17.14 11.51 16.03
CA LYS A 412 -17.18 11.69 17.50
C LYS A 412 -18.01 12.90 17.92
N GLU A 413 -17.93 14.00 17.17
CA GLU A 413 -18.56 15.29 17.49
C GLU A 413 -19.33 15.86 16.29
N GLU A 414 -19.99 14.99 15.51
CA GLU A 414 -20.71 15.35 14.29
C GLU A 414 -19.80 15.94 13.17
N ASP A 415 -18.49 16.06 13.42
CA ASP A 415 -17.48 16.55 12.49
C ASP A 415 -16.36 15.50 12.34
N ASP A 416 -16.10 15.10 11.11
CA ASP A 416 -15.07 14.11 10.76
C ASP A 416 -13.63 14.56 11.09
N LYS A 417 -13.40 15.86 11.33
CA LYS A 417 -12.11 16.41 11.76
C LYS A 417 -11.71 15.99 13.17
N ASN A 418 -12.69 15.72 14.02
CA ASN A 418 -12.48 15.29 15.40
C ASN A 418 -12.33 13.76 15.55
N GLY A 419 -12.32 13.04 14.41
CA GLY A 419 -12.20 11.59 14.36
C GLY A 419 -13.53 10.86 14.43
N PHE A 420 -13.47 9.53 14.48
CA PHE A 420 -14.61 8.64 14.38
C PHE A 420 -14.84 7.85 15.67
N ILE A 421 -16.06 7.37 15.87
CA ILE A 421 -16.43 6.57 17.07
C ILE A 421 -15.75 5.20 17.11
N PHE A 422 -15.30 4.70 15.94
CA PHE A 422 -14.47 3.51 15.84
C PHE A 422 -13.02 3.89 15.56
N PRO A 423 -12.02 3.17 16.08
CA PRO A 423 -10.63 3.43 15.79
C PRO A 423 -10.24 2.91 14.40
N SER A 424 -9.23 3.53 13.80
CA SER A 424 -8.45 2.86 12.76
C SER A 424 -7.48 1.85 13.39
N TYR A 425 -7.03 0.85 12.61
CA TYR A 425 -6.04 -0.11 13.08
C TYR A 425 -4.71 0.53 13.52
N VAL A 426 -4.37 1.69 12.98
CA VAL A 426 -3.20 2.45 13.44
C VAL A 426 -3.48 3.20 14.73
N GLU A 427 -4.65 3.82 14.87
CA GLU A 427 -5.00 4.61 16.07
C GLU A 427 -4.86 3.79 17.35
N ASP A 428 -5.39 2.58 17.33
CA ASP A 428 -5.54 1.76 18.54
C ASP A 428 -4.48 0.65 18.65
N ILE A 429 -3.97 0.14 17.52
CA ILE A 429 -3.12 -1.07 17.49
C ILE A 429 -1.71 -0.74 17.01
N MET A 430 -1.56 -0.44 15.70
CA MET A 430 -0.24 -0.33 15.10
C MET A 430 0.54 0.90 15.55
N GLY A 431 -0.14 2.00 15.85
CA GLY A 431 0.48 3.22 16.37
C GLY A 431 1.18 2.97 17.71
N PRO A 432 0.43 2.62 18.77
CA PRO A 432 0.98 2.39 20.10
C PRO A 432 1.94 1.18 20.18
N GLU A 433 1.60 0.06 19.50
CA GLU A 433 2.32 -1.21 19.68
C GLU A 433 3.50 -1.38 18.72
N LEU A 434 3.57 -0.60 17.63
CA LEU A 434 4.62 -0.73 16.62
C LEU A 434 5.26 0.63 16.27
N PHE A 435 4.51 1.59 15.73
CA PHE A 435 5.08 2.83 15.19
C PHE A 435 5.74 3.71 16.26
N ASP A 436 5.15 3.80 17.45
CA ASP A 436 5.73 4.54 18.56
C ASP A 436 7.09 3.96 19.00
N TYR A 437 7.28 2.64 18.83
CA TYR A 437 8.57 1.96 19.04
C TYR A 437 9.50 2.01 17.81
N GLY A 438 9.06 2.58 16.68
CA GLY A 438 9.81 2.64 15.44
C GLY A 438 9.73 1.38 14.58
N TYR A 439 8.90 0.40 14.94
CA TYR A 439 8.68 -0.79 14.11
C TYR A 439 7.74 -0.48 12.97
N GLY A 440 8.19 -0.72 11.75
CA GLY A 440 7.40 -0.53 10.54
C GLY A 440 7.90 -1.38 9.38
N PRO A 441 7.18 -1.39 8.27
CA PRO A 441 7.38 -2.32 7.16
C PRO A 441 8.69 -2.05 6.42
N PHE A 442 9.65 -2.93 6.59
CA PHE A 442 10.94 -2.97 5.89
C PHE A 442 10.98 -4.20 4.98
N ARG A 443 11.39 -4.02 3.73
CA ARG A 443 11.36 -5.09 2.72
C ARG A 443 12.63 -5.13 1.89
N TRP A 444 12.89 -6.33 1.34
CA TRP A 444 13.96 -6.52 0.38
C TRP A 444 13.56 -7.43 -0.77
N VAL A 445 14.25 -7.28 -1.89
CA VAL A 445 14.07 -8.06 -3.11
C VAL A 445 15.45 -8.55 -3.56
N CYS A 446 15.59 -9.86 -3.73
CA CYS A 446 16.77 -10.47 -4.33
C CYS A 446 16.72 -10.31 -5.86
N LEU A 447 17.46 -9.33 -6.38
CA LEU A 447 17.40 -8.93 -7.79
C LEU A 447 17.98 -9.98 -8.74
N SER A 448 18.72 -10.97 -8.22
CA SER A 448 19.14 -12.15 -8.98
C SER A 448 17.95 -13.03 -9.43
N GLY A 449 16.78 -12.89 -8.79
CA GLY A 449 15.61 -13.75 -8.98
C GLY A 449 15.79 -15.17 -8.45
N LYS A 450 16.89 -15.47 -7.76
CA LYS A 450 17.19 -16.80 -7.22
C LYS A 450 16.54 -16.98 -5.85
N HIS A 451 15.81 -18.08 -5.67
CA HIS A 451 15.21 -18.44 -4.39
C HIS A 451 16.27 -18.69 -3.29
N GLU A 452 17.39 -19.26 -3.66
CA GLU A 452 18.52 -19.49 -2.73
C GLU A 452 19.04 -18.20 -2.08
N ASP A 453 19.06 -17.08 -2.84
CA ASP A 453 19.46 -15.78 -2.31
C ASP A 453 18.43 -15.27 -1.28
N LEU A 454 17.13 -15.54 -1.50
CA LEU A 454 16.10 -15.19 -0.52
C LEU A 454 16.27 -15.98 0.78
N ILE A 455 16.52 -17.28 0.71
CA ILE A 455 16.77 -18.10 1.91
C ILE A 455 17.99 -17.61 2.68
N LYS A 456 19.10 -17.29 1.98
CA LYS A 456 20.31 -16.74 2.63
C LYS A 456 20.01 -15.40 3.31
N THR A 457 19.25 -14.51 2.67
CA THR A 457 18.89 -13.22 3.26
C THR A 457 17.91 -13.36 4.41
N ASP A 458 16.98 -14.32 4.38
CA ASP A 458 16.11 -14.64 5.52
C ASP A 458 16.94 -15.07 6.74
N HIS A 459 17.93 -15.97 6.57
CA HIS A 459 18.82 -16.39 7.65
C HIS A 459 19.64 -15.21 8.21
N ALA A 460 20.22 -14.39 7.34
CA ALA A 460 20.99 -13.22 7.74
C ALA A 460 20.12 -12.18 8.50
N ALA A 461 18.87 -12.01 8.11
CA ALA A 461 17.94 -11.15 8.83
C ALA A 461 17.64 -11.70 10.24
N MET A 462 17.42 -13.02 10.37
CA MET A 462 17.20 -13.67 11.66
C MET A 462 18.41 -13.52 12.60
N GLU A 463 19.64 -13.62 12.09
CA GLU A 463 20.88 -13.38 12.86
C GLU A 463 20.98 -11.95 13.42
N CYS A 464 20.36 -10.98 12.75
CA CYS A 464 20.33 -9.58 13.18
C CYS A 464 19.24 -9.28 14.21
N ILE A 465 18.28 -10.18 14.44
CA ILE A 465 17.14 -10.01 15.34
C ILE A 465 17.38 -10.74 16.65
N ASP A 466 17.31 -10.03 17.78
CA ASP A 466 17.27 -10.65 19.11
C ASP A 466 15.80 -10.87 19.53
N PRO A 467 15.28 -12.10 19.47
CA PRO A 467 13.88 -12.39 19.79
C PRO A 467 13.53 -12.17 21.27
N ASN A 468 14.54 -11.94 22.14
CA ASN A 468 14.33 -11.71 23.56
C ASN A 468 14.30 -10.22 23.93
N ARG A 469 14.61 -9.31 23.01
CA ARG A 469 14.65 -7.88 23.28
C ARG A 469 13.25 -7.29 23.49
N ARG A 470 12.32 -7.59 22.58
CA ARG A 470 10.92 -7.12 22.61
C ARG A 470 9.99 -8.13 21.96
N GLY A 471 8.69 -8.06 22.27
CA GLY A 471 7.69 -8.92 21.63
C GLY A 471 7.62 -8.77 20.11
N GLN A 472 7.84 -7.57 19.60
CA GLN A 472 7.90 -7.29 18.16
C GLN A 472 9.06 -8.01 17.46
N ASP A 473 10.22 -8.12 18.12
CA ASP A 473 11.36 -8.87 17.58
C ASP A 473 11.09 -10.38 17.59
N LEU A 474 10.40 -10.90 18.61
CA LEU A 474 9.96 -12.29 18.63
C LEU A 474 8.99 -12.59 17.48
N ASP A 475 8.03 -11.70 17.25
CA ASP A 475 7.05 -11.83 16.14
C ASP A 475 7.78 -11.81 14.77
N ASN A 476 8.74 -10.90 14.58
CA ASN A 476 9.56 -10.83 13.37
C ASN A 476 10.39 -12.08 13.15
N TYR A 477 11.05 -12.57 14.20
CA TYR A 477 11.86 -13.79 14.15
C TYR A 477 11.00 -15.00 13.73
N ASN A 478 9.84 -15.18 14.37
CA ASN A 478 8.92 -16.25 14.04
C ASN A 478 8.35 -16.11 12.62
N TRP A 479 8.07 -14.89 12.19
CA TRP A 479 7.58 -14.59 10.84
C TRP A 479 8.58 -15.05 9.76
N ILE A 480 9.85 -14.67 9.88
CA ILE A 480 10.89 -15.06 8.90
C ILE A 480 11.17 -16.56 8.97
N ARG A 481 11.29 -17.14 10.18
CA ARG A 481 11.49 -18.59 10.36
C ARG A 481 10.42 -19.41 9.63
N ASP A 482 9.17 -18.96 9.66
CA ASP A 482 8.04 -19.68 9.15
C ASP A 482 7.64 -19.27 7.71
N ALA A 483 8.38 -18.33 7.08
CA ALA A 483 8.01 -17.74 5.80
C ALA A 483 7.92 -18.76 4.66
N GLU A 484 8.86 -19.70 4.59
CA GLU A 484 8.89 -20.72 3.53
C GLU A 484 7.67 -21.63 3.57
N LYS A 485 7.31 -22.16 4.74
CA LYS A 485 6.14 -23.05 4.87
C LYS A 485 4.82 -22.35 4.53
N ASN A 486 4.81 -21.01 4.61
CA ASN A 486 3.63 -20.21 4.33
C ASN A 486 3.49 -19.79 2.86
N ASN A 487 4.46 -20.09 1.98
CA ASN A 487 4.44 -19.78 0.56
C ASN A 487 4.06 -18.30 0.28
N LEU A 488 4.79 -17.36 0.87
CA LEU A 488 4.45 -15.94 0.85
C LEU A 488 4.86 -15.22 -0.43
N VAL A 489 5.80 -15.79 -1.21
CA VAL A 489 6.34 -15.15 -2.42
C VAL A 489 5.30 -15.19 -3.54
N VAL A 490 4.98 -14.01 -4.08
CA VAL A 490 4.20 -13.85 -5.32
C VAL A 490 4.95 -12.83 -6.18
N GLY A 491 5.33 -13.22 -7.39
CA GLY A 491 6.17 -12.42 -8.28
C GLY A 491 7.66 -12.62 -8.01
N THR A 492 8.39 -11.53 -7.73
CA THR A 492 9.84 -11.60 -7.48
C THR A 492 10.20 -12.17 -6.11
N GLN A 493 11.45 -12.63 -5.95
CA GLN A 493 11.98 -13.18 -4.70
C GLN A 493 12.15 -12.06 -3.67
N ALA A 494 11.18 -11.91 -2.79
CA ALA A 494 11.09 -10.80 -1.86
C ALA A 494 10.63 -11.23 -0.47
N ARG A 495 10.98 -10.43 0.54
CA ARG A 495 10.55 -10.59 1.92
C ARG A 495 10.25 -9.23 2.56
N ILE A 496 9.46 -9.26 3.63
CA ILE A 496 9.15 -8.12 4.49
C ILE A 496 9.21 -8.55 5.94
N LEU A 497 9.54 -7.61 6.81
CA LEU A 497 9.30 -7.67 8.26
C LEU A 497 9.04 -6.27 8.80
N TYR A 498 8.46 -6.17 9.99
CA TYR A 498 8.32 -4.88 10.69
C TYR A 498 9.48 -4.71 11.65
N GLN A 499 10.43 -3.85 11.32
CA GLN A 499 11.66 -3.68 12.09
C GLN A 499 11.88 -2.20 12.44
N ASP A 500 12.55 -1.98 13.60
CA ASP A 500 12.92 -0.65 14.08
C ASP A 500 14.14 -0.08 13.34
N ALA A 501 14.47 1.18 13.63
CA ALA A 501 15.56 1.91 12.98
C ALA A 501 16.88 1.16 12.99
N VAL A 502 17.30 0.70 14.17
CA VAL A 502 18.61 0.03 14.36
C VAL A 502 18.61 -1.35 13.73
N GLY A 503 17.52 -2.09 13.84
CA GLY A 503 17.35 -3.39 13.20
C GLY A 503 17.40 -3.29 11.67
N ARG A 504 16.70 -2.32 11.08
CA ARG A 504 16.77 -2.05 9.61
C ARG A 504 18.21 -1.76 9.18
N MET A 505 18.92 -0.90 9.90
CA MET A 505 20.32 -0.57 9.59
C MET A 505 21.22 -1.81 9.64
N LYS A 506 21.12 -2.63 10.70
CA LYS A 506 21.93 -3.85 10.84
C LYS A 506 21.66 -4.84 9.71
N ILE A 507 20.40 -5.12 9.41
CA ILE A 507 20.00 -6.04 8.33
C ILE A 507 20.49 -5.50 6.97
N ALA A 508 20.28 -4.22 6.69
CA ALA A 508 20.70 -3.61 5.45
C ALA A 508 22.22 -3.65 5.23
N LEU A 509 23.00 -3.35 6.26
CA LEU A 509 24.46 -3.47 6.22
C LEU A 509 24.92 -4.91 6.01
N LYS A 510 24.28 -5.87 6.70
CA LYS A 510 24.58 -7.30 6.51
C LYS A 510 24.30 -7.74 5.07
N PHE A 511 23.20 -7.30 4.48
CA PHE A 511 22.89 -7.60 3.08
C PHE A 511 23.91 -7.00 2.12
N ASN A 512 24.33 -5.74 2.35
CA ASN A 512 25.34 -5.11 1.50
C ASN A 512 26.71 -5.82 1.62
N GLU A 513 27.07 -6.29 2.81
CA GLU A 513 28.25 -7.14 3.03
C GLU A 513 28.17 -8.47 2.26
N MET A 514 27.01 -9.16 2.29
CA MET A 514 26.81 -10.41 1.55
C MET A 514 26.91 -10.21 0.02
N VAL A 515 26.41 -9.08 -0.49
CA VAL A 515 26.60 -8.71 -1.91
C VAL A 515 28.07 -8.47 -2.21
N ARG A 516 28.80 -7.74 -1.36
CA ARG A 516 30.26 -7.48 -1.50
C ARG A 516 31.08 -8.77 -1.53
N ASN A 517 30.70 -9.73 -0.72
CA ASN A 517 31.37 -11.03 -0.63
C ASN A 517 30.95 -11.99 -1.76
N GLY A 518 29.98 -11.62 -2.60
CA GLY A 518 29.47 -12.49 -3.66
C GLY A 518 28.64 -13.68 -3.17
N GLU A 519 28.12 -13.61 -1.94
CA GLU A 519 27.27 -14.65 -1.34
C GLU A 519 25.85 -14.64 -1.95
N VAL A 520 25.38 -13.46 -2.31
CA VAL A 520 24.10 -13.21 -2.99
C VAL A 520 24.28 -12.17 -4.10
N GLY A 521 23.33 -12.12 -5.02
CA GLY A 521 23.26 -11.03 -6.02
C GLY A 521 22.81 -9.70 -5.41
N PRO A 522 22.77 -8.61 -6.19
CA PRO A 522 22.31 -7.31 -5.71
C PRO A 522 20.92 -7.37 -5.07
N ILE A 523 20.71 -6.54 -4.06
CA ILE A 523 19.45 -6.50 -3.30
C ILE A 523 18.83 -5.12 -3.40
N MET A 524 17.52 -5.05 -3.65
CA MET A 524 16.73 -3.84 -3.52
C MET A 524 16.11 -3.80 -2.14
N LEU A 525 16.43 -2.77 -1.36
CA LEU A 525 15.74 -2.44 -0.11
C LEU A 525 14.64 -1.43 -0.37
N GLY A 526 13.59 -1.48 0.42
CA GLY A 526 12.52 -0.51 0.43
C GLY A 526 11.68 -0.64 1.69
N ARG A 527 10.59 0.08 1.72
CA ARG A 527 9.56 -0.09 2.73
C ARG A 527 8.18 0.17 2.13
N ASP A 528 7.14 -0.17 2.85
CA ASP A 528 5.83 0.36 2.54
C ASP A 528 5.83 1.87 2.82
N HIS A 529 5.09 2.65 2.05
CA HIS A 529 4.94 4.07 2.35
C HIS A 529 4.05 4.31 3.59
N HIS A 530 3.18 3.36 3.92
CA HIS A 530 2.54 3.18 5.22
C HIS A 530 3.61 2.78 6.25
N ASP A 531 4.21 3.73 6.94
CA ASP A 531 5.33 3.52 7.86
C ASP A 531 5.40 4.61 8.92
N VAL A 532 6.33 4.44 9.86
CA VAL A 532 6.57 5.31 11.03
C VAL A 532 6.73 6.79 10.64
N SER A 533 7.54 7.10 9.60
CA SER A 533 7.77 8.46 9.10
C SER A 533 7.15 8.71 7.72
N GLY A 534 6.63 7.67 7.08
CA GLY A 534 6.32 7.70 5.66
C GLY A 534 5.02 8.39 5.31
N THR A 535 4.06 8.47 6.22
CA THR A 535 2.71 8.94 5.90
C THR A 535 2.16 9.87 6.96
N ASP A 536 1.74 11.04 6.54
CA ASP A 536 0.84 11.92 7.27
C ASP A 536 -0.60 11.66 6.78
N SER A 537 -1.43 11.10 7.64
CA SER A 537 -2.85 10.89 7.41
C SER A 537 -3.62 10.91 8.73
N PRO A 538 -4.48 11.92 8.97
CA PRO A 538 -5.28 11.99 10.19
C PRO A 538 -6.28 10.83 10.32
N PHE A 539 -6.58 10.16 9.20
CA PHE A 539 -7.52 9.04 9.16
C PHE A 539 -6.85 7.67 9.35
N ARG A 540 -5.50 7.60 9.34
CA ARG A 540 -4.79 6.32 9.44
C ARG A 540 -3.46 6.44 10.20
N GLU A 541 -2.33 6.79 9.53
CA GLU A 541 -0.99 6.68 10.11
C GLU A 541 -0.69 7.69 11.22
N THR A 542 -1.33 8.83 11.20
CA THR A 542 -1.19 9.86 12.25
C THR A 542 -2.42 10.00 13.13
N SER A 543 -3.36 9.06 13.05
CA SER A 543 -4.58 9.07 13.87
C SER A 543 -4.32 8.90 15.38
N ASN A 544 -3.18 8.30 15.78
CA ASN A 544 -2.75 8.20 17.17
C ASN A 544 -1.99 9.43 17.69
N ILE A 545 -1.77 10.46 16.86
CA ILE A 545 -1.19 11.74 17.26
C ILE A 545 -2.31 12.67 17.72
N LYS A 546 -2.31 13.05 19.00
CA LYS A 546 -3.44 13.73 19.66
C LYS A 546 -3.12 15.17 20.11
N ASP A 547 -2.04 15.75 19.65
CA ASP A 547 -1.65 17.12 19.97
C ASP A 547 -2.20 18.19 18.98
N GLY A 548 -3.04 17.77 18.03
CA GLY A 548 -3.60 18.61 16.97
C GLY A 548 -2.73 18.75 15.73
N SER A 549 -1.52 18.19 15.72
CA SER A 549 -0.62 18.24 14.56
C SER A 549 -0.87 17.15 13.51
N ASN A 550 -1.79 16.22 13.78
CA ASN A 550 -2.14 15.12 12.88
C ASN A 550 -2.68 15.56 11.50
N VAL A 551 -3.06 16.83 11.36
CA VAL A 551 -3.52 17.43 10.09
C VAL A 551 -2.38 17.97 9.23
N MET A 552 -1.14 17.98 9.74
CA MET A 552 0.05 18.49 9.06
C MET A 552 0.72 17.37 8.24
N ALA A 553 1.26 17.73 7.08
CA ALA A 553 1.98 16.80 6.19
C ALA A 553 3.52 16.99 6.26
N ASP A 554 4.02 17.64 7.29
CA ASP A 554 5.43 17.99 7.41
C ASP A 554 6.33 16.76 7.57
N MET A 555 5.89 15.74 8.27
CA MET A 555 6.67 14.53 8.53
C MET A 555 6.98 13.78 7.23
N ALA A 556 6.00 13.52 6.39
CA ALA A 556 6.20 12.81 5.11
C ALA A 556 7.09 13.62 4.15
N VAL A 557 6.93 14.95 4.10
CA VAL A 557 7.76 15.83 3.28
C VAL A 557 9.20 15.86 3.80
N GLN A 558 9.41 15.98 5.11
CA GLN A 558 10.75 15.95 5.72
C GLN A 558 11.41 14.59 5.53
N CYS A 559 10.67 13.50 5.67
CA CYS A 559 11.17 12.14 5.41
C CYS A 559 11.68 12.02 3.97
N PHE A 560 10.88 12.46 2.99
CA PHE A 560 11.27 12.51 1.57
C PHE A 560 12.54 13.34 1.34
N ALA A 561 12.57 14.58 1.85
CA ALA A 561 13.72 15.47 1.70
C ALA A 561 14.99 14.90 2.34
N GLY A 562 14.86 14.31 3.54
CA GLY A 562 15.97 13.71 4.26
C GLY A 562 16.49 12.43 3.60
N ASN A 563 15.63 11.63 2.99
CA ASN A 563 16.02 10.48 2.18
C ASN A 563 16.77 10.90 0.91
N CYS A 564 16.34 12.01 0.25
CA CYS A 564 17.10 12.62 -0.84
C CYS A 564 18.49 13.04 -0.38
N ALA A 565 18.58 13.76 0.73
CA ALA A 565 19.83 14.30 1.25
C ALA A 565 20.84 13.21 1.67
N ARG A 566 20.36 11.99 1.97
CA ARG A 566 21.18 10.85 2.38
C ARG A 566 21.48 9.86 1.25
N GLY A 567 21.05 10.15 0.03
CA GLY A 567 21.46 9.37 -1.15
C GLY A 567 20.70 8.04 -1.34
N MET A 568 19.46 7.90 -0.84
CA MET A 568 18.61 6.77 -1.22
C MET A 568 18.51 6.69 -2.75
N SER A 569 18.58 5.50 -3.33
CA SER A 569 18.65 5.31 -4.79
C SER A 569 17.42 5.82 -5.54
N LEU A 570 16.24 5.65 -4.95
CA LEU A 570 14.96 6.20 -5.39
C LEU A 570 14.25 6.82 -4.20
N VAL A 571 13.65 7.99 -4.41
CA VAL A 571 12.76 8.62 -3.44
C VAL A 571 11.44 9.00 -4.09
N ALA A 572 10.34 8.81 -3.35
CA ALA A 572 9.01 9.05 -3.86
C ALA A 572 8.13 9.78 -2.84
N LEU A 573 7.29 10.70 -3.33
CA LEU A 573 6.27 11.39 -2.54
C LEU A 573 4.94 11.37 -3.31
N HIS A 574 3.86 11.03 -2.62
CA HIS A 574 2.55 10.85 -3.24
C HIS A 574 1.45 11.53 -2.43
N ASN A 575 0.44 12.02 -3.13
CA ASN A 575 -0.83 12.39 -2.54
C ASN A 575 -1.77 11.19 -2.48
N GLY A 576 -2.56 11.10 -1.44
CA GLY A 576 -3.72 10.22 -1.32
C GLY A 576 -3.47 8.89 -0.62
N GLY A 577 -2.34 8.24 -0.83
CA GLY A 577 -2.04 6.93 -0.24
C GLY A 577 -3.19 5.93 -0.37
N GLY A 578 -3.40 5.11 0.64
CA GLY A 578 -4.54 4.17 0.71
C GLY A 578 -5.86 4.79 1.16
N VAL A 579 -5.86 6.07 1.57
CA VAL A 579 -7.04 6.77 2.13
C VAL A 579 -7.71 7.76 1.17
N GLY A 580 -7.07 8.09 0.05
CA GLY A 580 -7.62 8.94 -1.00
C GLY A 580 -6.98 10.32 -1.12
N ILE A 581 -7.16 10.94 -2.28
CA ILE A 581 -6.63 12.28 -2.61
C ILE A 581 -7.11 13.32 -1.59
N GLY A 582 -6.18 14.18 -1.15
CA GLY A 582 -6.42 15.22 -0.16
C GLY A 582 -6.53 14.73 1.29
N LYS A 583 -6.34 13.42 1.52
CA LYS A 583 -6.51 12.79 2.85
C LYS A 583 -5.21 12.23 3.42
N ALA A 584 -4.14 12.20 2.64
CA ALA A 584 -2.81 11.78 3.05
C ALA A 584 -1.73 12.33 2.13
N ILE A 585 -0.55 12.55 2.70
CA ILE A 585 0.71 12.67 1.96
C ILE A 585 1.61 11.54 2.44
N ASN A 586 2.20 10.80 1.52
CA ASN A 586 3.01 9.64 1.85
C ASN A 586 4.26 9.56 0.97
N GLY A 587 5.32 9.01 1.53
CA GLY A 587 6.60 8.88 0.85
C GLY A 587 7.34 7.61 1.21
N GLY A 588 8.26 7.23 0.34
CA GLY A 588 9.10 6.07 0.52
C GLY A 588 10.36 6.13 -0.30
N PHE A 589 11.13 5.07 -0.22
CA PHE A 589 12.41 4.94 -0.90
C PHE A 589 12.61 3.56 -1.52
N GLY A 590 13.54 3.49 -2.46
CA GLY A 590 14.23 2.28 -2.89
C GLY A 590 15.74 2.48 -2.72
N MET A 591 16.46 1.48 -2.20
CA MET A 591 17.90 1.51 -2.04
C MET A 591 18.53 0.25 -2.60
N VAL A 592 19.44 0.38 -3.55
CA VAL A 592 20.17 -0.74 -4.13
C VAL A 592 21.42 -1.02 -3.32
N CYS A 593 21.51 -2.21 -2.75
CA CYS A 593 22.74 -2.76 -2.17
C CYS A 593 23.57 -3.36 -3.31
N ASP A 594 24.69 -2.70 -3.62
CA ASP A 594 25.63 -3.08 -4.69
C ASP A 594 26.95 -3.66 -4.16
N GLY A 595 27.08 -3.77 -2.84
CA GLY A 595 28.27 -4.22 -2.14
C GLY A 595 29.31 -3.12 -1.88
N SER A 596 29.11 -1.87 -2.32
CA SER A 596 30.08 -0.79 -2.15
C SER A 596 30.10 -0.22 -0.73
N GLU A 597 31.25 0.35 -0.33
CA GLU A 597 31.40 1.09 0.93
C GLU A 597 30.54 2.37 0.93
N ARG A 598 30.34 3.00 -0.22
CA ARG A 598 29.44 4.13 -0.39
C ARG A 598 28.02 3.79 0.09
N VAL A 599 27.52 2.61 -0.25
CA VAL A 599 26.20 2.14 0.18
C VAL A 599 26.19 1.89 1.69
N ASP A 600 27.26 1.36 2.30
CA ASP A 600 27.34 1.22 3.76
C ASP A 600 27.18 2.57 4.48
N GLU A 601 27.84 3.63 3.99
CA GLU A 601 27.74 4.98 4.56
C GLU A 601 26.31 5.54 4.46
N ILE A 602 25.65 5.37 3.31
CA ILE A 602 24.25 5.74 3.11
C ILE A 602 23.36 4.99 4.11
N LEU A 603 23.50 3.68 4.21
CA LEU A 603 22.65 2.83 5.06
C LEU A 603 22.77 3.19 6.54
N ARG A 604 23.98 3.52 7.05
CA ARG A 604 24.19 3.93 8.44
C ARG A 604 23.41 5.19 8.82
N SER A 605 23.24 6.12 7.91
CA SER A 605 22.53 7.37 8.16
C SER A 605 21.05 7.28 7.75
N ALA A 606 20.77 6.78 6.56
CA ALA A 606 19.44 6.85 5.98
C ALA A 606 18.43 5.91 6.66
N MET A 607 18.86 4.70 7.07
CA MET A 607 17.97 3.77 7.77
C MET A 607 17.53 4.29 9.14
N LEU A 608 18.41 4.99 9.85
CA LEU A 608 18.04 5.62 11.12
C LEU A 608 17.12 6.81 10.91
N TRP A 609 17.44 7.68 9.95
CA TRP A 609 16.63 8.85 9.62
C TRP A 609 15.21 8.48 9.23
N ASP A 610 15.06 7.53 8.31
CA ASP A 610 13.76 7.16 7.73
C ASP A 610 12.74 6.66 8.78
N VAL A 611 13.21 6.21 9.93
CA VAL A 611 12.35 5.78 11.06
C VAL A 611 12.30 6.85 12.16
N MET A 612 13.47 7.33 12.61
CA MET A 612 13.53 8.18 13.80
C MET A 612 12.87 9.55 13.62
N GLY A 613 12.72 10.05 12.40
CA GLY A 613 11.92 11.24 12.13
C GLY A 613 10.47 11.11 12.62
N GLY A 614 9.84 9.97 12.35
CA GLY A 614 8.48 9.68 12.78
C GLY A 614 8.36 9.37 14.27
N VAL A 615 9.35 8.67 14.84
CA VAL A 615 9.41 8.44 16.29
C VAL A 615 9.54 9.78 17.02
N ALA A 616 10.43 10.66 16.57
CA ALA A 616 10.61 12.00 17.14
C ALA A 616 9.33 12.83 17.09
N ARG A 617 8.59 12.79 15.98
CA ARG A 617 7.30 13.48 15.85
C ARG A 617 6.25 12.94 16.83
N ARG A 618 6.15 11.62 16.97
CA ARG A 618 5.23 11.00 17.94
C ARG A 618 5.67 11.26 19.38
N SER A 619 6.97 11.24 19.66
CA SER A 619 7.53 11.63 20.95
C SER A 619 7.15 13.08 21.30
N TRP A 620 7.32 14.01 20.35
CA TRP A 620 6.93 15.42 20.55
C TRP A 620 5.43 15.59 20.78
N ALA A 621 4.60 14.75 20.20
CA ALA A 621 3.17 14.70 20.46
C ALA A 621 2.80 14.04 21.79
N ARG A 622 3.77 13.64 22.60
CA ARG A 622 3.65 13.01 23.92
C ARG A 622 3.13 11.57 23.89
N ASN A 623 3.30 10.87 22.77
CA ASN A 623 3.03 9.44 22.73
C ASN A 623 4.05 8.70 23.61
N ARG A 624 3.56 7.97 24.63
CA ARG A 624 4.40 7.40 25.68
C ARG A 624 5.52 6.51 25.14
N HIS A 625 5.21 5.51 24.31
CA HIS A 625 6.22 4.57 23.80
C HIS A 625 7.22 5.25 22.85
N ALA A 626 6.79 6.30 22.14
CA ALA A 626 7.69 7.08 21.30
C ALA A 626 8.66 7.94 22.15
N MET A 627 8.22 8.44 23.31
CA MET A 627 9.08 9.13 24.26
C MET A 627 10.13 8.16 24.83
N GLU A 628 9.71 6.97 25.28
CA GLU A 628 10.60 5.91 25.79
C GLU A 628 11.65 5.51 24.73
N THR A 629 11.21 5.35 23.47
CA THR A 629 12.07 5.02 22.33
C THR A 629 13.06 6.13 22.02
N SER A 630 12.63 7.39 22.04
CA SER A 630 13.49 8.56 21.81
C SER A 630 14.54 8.72 22.90
N GLU A 631 14.18 8.47 24.16
CA GLU A 631 15.12 8.50 25.29
C GLU A 631 16.17 7.40 25.17
N GLU A 632 15.76 6.16 24.85
CA GLU A 632 16.68 5.05 24.60
C GLU A 632 17.63 5.37 23.43
N PHE A 633 17.09 5.94 22.33
CA PHE A 633 17.88 6.31 21.17
C PHE A 633 18.91 7.40 21.50
N ASN A 634 18.52 8.46 22.21
CA ASN A 634 19.44 9.50 22.66
C ASN A 634 20.58 8.96 23.51
N ARG A 635 20.28 7.98 24.38
CA ARG A 635 21.29 7.36 25.26
C ARG A 635 22.26 6.45 24.49
N THR A 636 21.79 5.75 23.45
CA THR A 636 22.57 4.75 22.71
C THR A 636 23.26 5.30 21.46
N HIS A 637 22.84 6.47 20.97
CA HIS A 637 23.35 7.12 19.75
C HIS A 637 23.72 8.59 20.00
N ALA A 638 24.31 8.89 21.16
CA ALA A 638 24.66 10.26 21.57
C ALA A 638 25.64 10.96 20.60
N ASP A 639 26.45 10.19 19.87
CA ASP A 639 27.36 10.71 18.86
C ASP A 639 26.61 11.01 17.56
N GLY A 640 26.21 12.29 17.38
CA GLY A 640 25.62 12.80 16.15
C GLY A 640 24.08 12.78 16.09
N TYR A 641 23.39 12.28 17.13
CA TYR A 641 21.93 12.28 17.21
C TYR A 641 21.42 12.85 18.53
N HIS A 642 20.38 13.68 18.44
CA HIS A 642 19.66 14.19 19.60
C HIS A 642 18.20 14.45 19.24
N VAL A 643 17.31 13.62 19.77
CA VAL A 643 15.86 13.83 19.67
C VAL A 643 15.41 14.70 20.86
N THR A 644 14.73 15.79 20.58
CA THR A 644 14.19 16.67 21.62
C THR A 644 13.09 15.96 22.40
N MET A 645 13.20 15.96 23.73
CA MET A 645 12.20 15.35 24.61
C MET A 645 11.18 16.37 25.08
N PRO A 646 9.87 16.10 24.99
CA PRO A 646 8.84 16.99 25.51
C PRO A 646 8.71 16.84 27.03
N TYR A 647 8.29 17.92 27.70
CA TYR A 647 7.74 17.84 29.04
C TYR A 647 6.23 17.57 28.96
N VAL A 648 5.74 16.70 29.83
CA VAL A 648 4.30 16.39 29.92
C VAL A 648 3.69 17.25 31.02
N ALA A 649 2.68 18.05 30.67
CA ALA A 649 1.95 18.84 31.65
C ALA A 649 1.06 17.94 32.53
N ASP A 650 0.87 18.34 33.77
CA ASP A 650 -0.06 17.70 34.69
C ASP A 650 -1.51 18.02 34.28
N ASP A 651 -2.33 16.99 34.09
CA ASP A 651 -3.73 17.13 33.67
C ASP A 651 -4.56 17.89 34.72
N GLU A 652 -4.28 17.73 36.03
CA GLU A 652 -4.94 18.48 37.07
C GLU A 652 -4.64 19.98 36.98
N LEU A 653 -3.40 20.32 36.63
CA LEU A 653 -2.99 21.71 36.39
C LEU A 653 -3.74 22.29 35.19
N VAL A 654 -3.78 21.56 34.07
CA VAL A 654 -4.46 22.01 32.83
C VAL A 654 -5.95 22.21 33.08
N ASN A 655 -6.63 21.27 33.74
CA ASN A 655 -8.07 21.31 34.05
C ASN A 655 -8.48 22.50 34.96
N LYS A 656 -7.52 23.16 35.61
CA LYS A 656 -7.82 24.39 36.37
C LYS A 656 -8.05 25.62 35.49
N TYR A 657 -7.62 25.56 34.21
CA TYR A 657 -7.64 26.69 33.29
C TYR A 657 -8.56 26.46 32.06
N VAL A 658 -9.08 25.27 31.88
CA VAL A 658 -10.05 24.87 30.85
C VAL A 658 -11.43 24.64 31.47
#